data_30081a3111edb96483f9d8c0a124f58c
#
_entry.id   30081a3111edb96483f9d8c0a124f58c
#
_cell.length_a   1.000
_cell.length_b   1.000
_cell.length_c   1.000
_cell.angle_alpha   90.00
_cell.angle_beta   90.00
_cell.angle_gamma   90.00
#
_symmetry.space_group_name_H-M   'P 1'
#
loop_
_entity.id
_entity.type
_entity.pdbx_description
1 polymer ?
#
loop_
_entity_poly.entity_id
_entity_poly.type
_entity_poly.pdbx_seq_one_letter_code
_entity_poly.pdbx_strand_id
1 'polypeptide(L)'
;MRAVLLFIQLFLSTMAKAQQSDSIYVNQFVKNSFTKFGVRDALVTISDSNGNMIDTVRTTPGNGSHDAQIWQLKVARRAAKFIIKVEHPDYKTGEMMVEMKHPARLNSYRFPDMLLKRNYDEKGINLNEVTVRATRVKLCYKGDTIEVDARAFKLSEGSMLESLVKNIPGCELRDNGDIYMNGRKVDYLTLNGKDFFKGNNRIMLDNLPYYAVDKLQFFNQQSEISQLIGKNAERPDYVMNVKLKQEYNTGYLGNVEIGGGTHERWMTRGFALRFTDDSRLSLYGNANNINDTRRPGENGSWEQQYNPIGDTKTYNAGGELLVDDKQGRYKEVANASLIWGKAVDKQRTATQQFIQQGDVFGYNTNASTDHSFSLSANNRLTFKRIGLISDSHYEFSNYDKDAQLRSVQLSGQAEKGVEPVIDSIFSTNQSSTLKKLMINKVRDIAVSSGHKWKAHQKFDYHKSLPWGDDLMLTATGSWNNTKNDVNSHYGLKYANGEQPDDNRDQISKSFSHFYKIDFAINYAFHFLTGWHLNLGYTHNKQYSKEHRDLYRLDWDESYNPDETLPSMSDYMRLIDGNNCPHYTNSQHEEIFSTSLHRHDYDSKRGRYFSFTTRLNAHYSTQNGVYARAEKTVRPKDCRWLFKPSIDVECQTRNWHDTYQFHYNTDMHPLNLAQVADLTDTSNPLAVQKGNPNLRPSTTHNVSAMFNTRFGTHGQFIIFRSNASIMHNLVAMNSIYDHSTGAYTYIPVNVNGNWISNSSIGARRALTKRRDLNIEGNTSYSYLHNVDMKDNSTSTVKQHVLSQNIQLEYKHAQFTLTLLGNVAWHGVRQASVENINSTDFNYGAHLQANLPQMFHLSTDLRMYSRRGYNDKAMCTDNLLWNAQIDRTFFKEHLLVVCKAFDLLHQISSTHVTINSQGRTETWQLSLPSYIMLHVQYRFNHNPKKKK
;
A
#
# COMPACT_ATOMS: atom_id res chain seq x y z
N MET A 1 -31.54 -15.03 17.89
CA MET A 1 -31.89 -16.29 17.24
C MET A 1 -33.34 -16.37 16.74
N ARG A 2 -34.39 -16.19 17.58
CA ARG A 2 -35.81 -16.25 17.12
C ARG A 2 -36.16 -15.20 16.04
N ALA A 3 -35.67 -13.98 16.11
CA ALA A 3 -35.90 -12.93 15.09
C ALA A 3 -35.23 -13.24 13.76
N VAL A 4 -34.05 -13.84 13.75
CA VAL A 4 -33.32 -14.27 12.53
C VAL A 4 -34.02 -15.45 11.88
N LEU A 5 -34.48 -16.41 12.69
CA LEU A 5 -35.27 -17.53 12.20
C LEU A 5 -36.64 -17.11 11.62
N LEU A 6 -37.30 -16.12 12.24
CA LEU A 6 -38.54 -15.54 11.74
C LEU A 6 -38.34 -14.80 10.39
N PHE A 7 -37.21 -14.08 10.28
CA PHE A 7 -36.84 -13.37 9.04
C PHE A 7 -36.50 -14.36 7.91
N ILE A 8 -35.79 -15.46 8.23
CA ILE A 8 -35.51 -16.55 7.29
C ILE A 8 -36.79 -17.28 6.88
N GLN A 9 -37.71 -17.51 7.82
CA GLN A 9 -38.99 -18.16 7.54
C GLN A 9 -39.92 -17.27 6.71
N LEU A 10 -39.98 -15.97 6.98
CA LEU A 10 -40.71 -14.97 6.17
C LEU A 10 -40.14 -14.87 4.75
N PHE A 11 -38.84 -14.90 4.62
CA PHE A 11 -38.11 -14.84 3.34
C PHE A 11 -38.32 -16.12 2.51
N LEU A 12 -38.29 -17.29 3.16
CA LEU A 12 -38.58 -18.59 2.50
C LEU A 12 -40.03 -18.71 2.08
N SER A 13 -40.99 -18.15 2.82
CA SER A 13 -42.42 -18.19 2.50
C SER A 13 -42.80 -17.26 1.34
N THR A 14 -42.06 -16.17 1.13
CA THR A 14 -42.26 -15.27 -0.04
C THR A 14 -41.66 -15.82 -1.33
N MET A 15 -40.69 -16.74 -1.23
CA MET A 15 -40.07 -17.40 -2.39
C MET A 15 -40.96 -18.52 -3.00
N ALA A 16 -41.99 -19.00 -2.29
CA ALA A 16 -42.76 -20.18 -2.67
C ALA A 16 -43.92 -19.92 -3.69
N LYS A 17 -44.11 -18.69 -4.18
CA LYS A 17 -45.19 -18.35 -5.14
C LYS A 17 -44.74 -17.61 -6.40
N ALA A 18 -43.70 -18.13 -7.07
CA ALA A 18 -43.42 -17.71 -8.43
C ALA A 18 -44.06 -18.76 -9.40
N GLN A 19 -45.16 -18.42 -10.02
CA GLN A 19 -45.75 -19.23 -11.08
C GLN A 19 -44.74 -19.36 -12.22
N GLN A 20 -44.26 -20.57 -12.47
CA GLN A 20 -43.25 -20.87 -13.49
C GLN A 20 -43.86 -20.63 -14.89
N SER A 21 -43.35 -19.68 -15.64
CA SER A 21 -43.69 -19.43 -17.05
C SER A 21 -43.19 -20.60 -17.91
N ASP A 22 -44.00 -21.03 -18.92
CA ASP A 22 -43.61 -22.06 -19.90
C ASP A 22 -42.48 -21.65 -20.83
N SER A 23 -41.99 -20.43 -20.66
CA SER A 23 -40.91 -19.87 -21.45
C SER A 23 -39.79 -19.33 -20.56
N ILE A 24 -38.57 -19.26 -21.13
CA ILE A 24 -37.37 -18.79 -20.48
C ILE A 24 -36.64 -17.82 -21.41
N TYR A 25 -35.97 -16.81 -20.85
CA TYR A 25 -35.07 -15.98 -21.61
C TYR A 25 -33.71 -16.66 -21.76
N VAL A 26 -33.23 -16.84 -22.99
CA VAL A 26 -31.84 -17.20 -23.31
C VAL A 26 -31.10 -15.96 -23.70
N ASN A 27 -29.82 -15.88 -23.28
CA ASN A 27 -28.97 -14.72 -23.55
C ASN A 27 -27.50 -15.12 -23.70
N GLN A 28 -26.72 -14.25 -24.35
CA GLN A 28 -25.29 -14.42 -24.50
C GLN A 28 -24.64 -13.04 -24.68
N PHE A 29 -23.48 -12.86 -24.10
CA PHE A 29 -22.65 -11.68 -24.38
C PHE A 29 -21.87 -11.87 -25.68
N VAL A 30 -21.84 -10.80 -26.47
CA VAL A 30 -21.02 -10.69 -27.68
C VAL A 30 -19.88 -9.73 -27.35
N LYS A 31 -18.65 -10.22 -27.37
CA LYS A 31 -17.46 -9.48 -26.93
C LYS A 31 -16.37 -9.44 -28.00
N ASN A 32 -15.62 -8.36 -28.02
CA ASN A 32 -14.37 -8.28 -28.75
C ASN A 32 -13.36 -9.28 -28.16
N SER A 33 -12.74 -10.09 -29.00
CA SER A 33 -11.81 -11.15 -28.57
C SER A 33 -10.54 -10.61 -27.88
N PHE A 34 -10.17 -9.35 -28.14
CA PHE A 34 -8.98 -8.70 -27.57
C PHE A 34 -9.29 -7.89 -26.31
N THR A 35 -10.20 -6.90 -26.43
CA THR A 35 -10.54 -6.00 -25.32
C THR A 35 -11.49 -6.60 -24.30
N LYS A 36 -12.19 -7.69 -24.65
CA LYS A 36 -13.25 -8.33 -23.87
C LYS A 36 -14.50 -7.46 -23.66
N PHE A 37 -14.55 -6.28 -24.32
CA PHE A 37 -15.74 -5.42 -24.30
C PHE A 37 -16.83 -5.88 -25.25
N GLY A 38 -18.05 -5.51 -24.94
CA GLY A 38 -19.24 -5.83 -25.74
C GLY A 38 -19.18 -5.20 -27.13
N VAL A 39 -19.58 -5.97 -28.15
CA VAL A 39 -19.73 -5.50 -29.52
C VAL A 39 -21.13 -4.95 -29.67
N ARG A 40 -21.26 -3.64 -29.92
CA ARG A 40 -22.53 -2.92 -30.05
C ARG A 40 -23.17 -3.20 -31.42
N ASP A 41 -24.49 -3.18 -31.45
CA ASP A 41 -25.28 -3.30 -32.69
C ASP A 41 -24.97 -4.53 -33.58
N ALA A 42 -24.36 -5.56 -32.98
CA ALA A 42 -24.12 -6.81 -33.68
C ALA A 42 -25.46 -7.52 -33.98
N LEU A 43 -25.64 -7.95 -35.23
CA LEU A 43 -26.78 -8.72 -35.65
C LEU A 43 -26.56 -10.18 -35.24
N VAL A 44 -27.46 -10.73 -34.45
CA VAL A 44 -27.42 -12.11 -33.96
C VAL A 44 -28.57 -12.88 -34.57
N THR A 45 -28.25 -13.87 -35.36
CA THR A 45 -29.23 -14.82 -35.94
C THR A 45 -29.20 -16.11 -35.13
N ILE A 46 -30.33 -16.56 -34.67
CA ILE A 46 -30.51 -17.74 -33.83
C ILE A 46 -31.30 -18.79 -34.62
N SER A 47 -30.75 -19.99 -34.79
CA SER A 47 -31.33 -21.09 -35.48
C SER A 47 -31.45 -22.34 -34.58
N ASP A 48 -32.34 -23.25 -34.89
CA ASP A 48 -32.41 -24.54 -34.26
C ASP A 48 -31.26 -25.48 -34.71
N SER A 49 -31.20 -26.70 -34.15
CA SER A 49 -30.17 -27.69 -34.53
C SER A 49 -30.22 -28.14 -36.00
N ASN A 50 -31.30 -27.88 -36.70
CA ASN A 50 -31.49 -28.24 -38.09
C ASN A 50 -31.18 -27.07 -39.04
N GLY A 51 -30.79 -25.90 -38.50
CA GLY A 51 -30.51 -24.71 -39.27
C GLY A 51 -31.70 -23.83 -39.57
N ASN A 52 -32.94 -24.17 -39.11
CA ASN A 52 -34.08 -23.29 -39.28
C ASN A 52 -33.98 -22.07 -38.40
N MET A 53 -34.11 -20.89 -38.98
CA MET A 53 -34.05 -19.60 -38.26
C MET A 53 -35.21 -19.48 -37.28
N ILE A 54 -34.87 -19.21 -36.00
CA ILE A 54 -35.86 -18.96 -34.95
C ILE A 54 -36.15 -17.46 -34.87
N ASP A 55 -35.12 -16.64 -34.79
CA ASP A 55 -35.25 -15.19 -34.68
C ASP A 55 -33.92 -14.48 -35.00
N THR A 56 -34.03 -13.15 -35.18
CA THR A 56 -32.87 -12.27 -35.37
C THR A 56 -32.95 -11.10 -34.40
N VAL A 57 -31.92 -10.92 -33.59
CA VAL A 57 -31.87 -9.91 -32.52
C VAL A 57 -30.59 -9.08 -32.63
N ARG A 58 -30.63 -7.81 -32.24
CA ARG A 58 -29.41 -7.00 -32.10
C ARG A 58 -28.90 -7.02 -30.67
N THR A 59 -27.59 -6.91 -30.51
CA THR A 59 -27.00 -6.73 -29.19
C THR A 59 -27.39 -5.39 -28.60
N THR A 60 -27.79 -5.42 -27.34
CA THR A 60 -28.16 -4.26 -26.51
C THR A 60 -27.30 -4.20 -25.25
N PRO A 61 -27.18 -3.03 -24.61
CA PRO A 61 -26.43 -2.94 -23.34
C PRO A 61 -27.01 -3.88 -22.28
N GLY A 62 -26.22 -4.85 -21.84
CA GLY A 62 -26.59 -5.75 -20.75
C GLY A 62 -26.50 -5.06 -19.41
N ASN A 63 -27.57 -5.08 -18.60
CA ASN A 63 -27.61 -4.53 -17.24
C ASN A 63 -27.13 -3.06 -17.12
N GLY A 64 -27.37 -2.24 -18.14
CA GLY A 64 -26.93 -0.84 -18.13
C GLY A 64 -25.43 -0.64 -18.40
N SER A 65 -24.66 -1.66 -18.69
CA SER A 65 -23.24 -1.54 -19.01
C SER A 65 -23.00 -1.53 -20.51
N HIS A 66 -22.42 -0.44 -21.05
CA HIS A 66 -21.96 -0.42 -22.45
C HIS A 66 -20.85 -1.44 -22.73
N ASP A 67 -20.16 -1.84 -21.71
CA ASP A 67 -19.05 -2.78 -21.79
C ASP A 67 -19.53 -4.23 -21.91
N ALA A 68 -20.83 -4.46 -21.62
CA ALA A 68 -21.48 -5.74 -21.76
C ALA A 68 -22.62 -5.65 -22.77
N GLN A 69 -22.35 -6.02 -24.02
CA GLN A 69 -23.38 -6.12 -25.05
C GLN A 69 -23.98 -7.53 -25.07
N ILE A 70 -25.25 -7.62 -24.83
CA ILE A 70 -26.01 -8.85 -24.70
C ILE A 70 -27.15 -8.90 -25.73
N TRP A 71 -27.43 -10.06 -26.26
CA TRP A 71 -28.70 -10.32 -26.90
C TRP A 71 -29.56 -11.21 -25.99
N GLN A 72 -30.86 -11.09 -26.11
CA GLN A 72 -31.81 -11.84 -25.29
C GLN A 72 -33.03 -12.23 -26.15
N LEU A 73 -33.42 -13.50 -26.03
CA LEU A 73 -34.56 -14.05 -26.73
C LEU A 73 -35.41 -14.93 -25.77
N LYS A 74 -36.69 -14.88 -25.92
CA LYS A 74 -37.63 -15.73 -25.17
C LYS A 74 -37.89 -17.03 -25.93
N VAL A 75 -37.58 -18.18 -25.31
CA VAL A 75 -37.76 -19.53 -25.91
C VAL A 75 -38.55 -20.45 -24.97
N ALA A 76 -39.05 -21.57 -25.52
CA ALA A 76 -39.73 -22.57 -24.70
C ALA A 76 -38.78 -23.14 -23.63
N ARG A 77 -39.29 -23.37 -22.43
CA ARG A 77 -38.57 -23.90 -21.27
C ARG A 77 -38.36 -25.43 -21.39
N ARG A 78 -37.52 -25.81 -22.33
CA ARG A 78 -37.15 -27.22 -22.57
C ARG A 78 -35.71 -27.31 -23.02
N ALA A 79 -35.04 -28.44 -22.79
CA ALA A 79 -33.71 -28.66 -23.33
C ALA A 79 -33.70 -28.52 -24.86
N ALA A 80 -32.77 -27.72 -25.38
CA ALA A 80 -32.69 -27.47 -26.84
C ALA A 80 -31.24 -27.07 -27.21
N LYS A 81 -30.90 -27.33 -28.48
CA LYS A 81 -29.62 -26.86 -29.09
C LYS A 81 -29.93 -25.72 -30.06
N PHE A 82 -29.04 -24.73 -30.07
CA PHE A 82 -29.14 -23.56 -30.93
C PHE A 82 -27.84 -23.34 -31.67
N ILE A 83 -27.90 -22.85 -32.89
CA ILE A 83 -26.81 -22.31 -33.65
C ILE A 83 -26.95 -20.80 -33.61
N ILE A 84 -25.92 -20.12 -33.09
CA ILE A 84 -25.88 -18.67 -32.93
C ILE A 84 -24.86 -18.11 -33.90
N LYS A 85 -25.29 -17.28 -34.84
CA LYS A 85 -24.43 -16.57 -35.79
C LYS A 85 -24.48 -15.08 -35.48
N VAL A 86 -23.30 -14.44 -35.36
CA VAL A 86 -23.16 -13.02 -35.04
C VAL A 86 -22.41 -12.30 -36.16
N GLU A 87 -23.02 -11.26 -36.69
CA GLU A 87 -22.48 -10.46 -37.81
C GLU A 87 -22.36 -8.99 -37.38
N HIS A 88 -21.27 -8.36 -37.75
CA HIS A 88 -21.02 -6.93 -37.52
C HIS A 88 -20.02 -6.42 -38.56
N PRO A 89 -20.22 -5.19 -39.13
CA PRO A 89 -19.34 -4.67 -40.18
C PRO A 89 -17.85 -4.64 -39.83
N ASP A 90 -17.52 -4.35 -38.58
CA ASP A 90 -16.14 -4.22 -38.11
C ASP A 90 -15.54 -5.54 -37.59
N TYR A 91 -16.27 -6.65 -37.61
CA TYR A 91 -15.83 -7.92 -37.03
C TYR A 91 -16.03 -9.08 -38.00
N LYS A 92 -15.16 -10.09 -37.88
CA LYS A 92 -15.37 -11.37 -38.57
C LYS A 92 -16.61 -12.05 -37.99
N THR A 93 -17.45 -12.60 -38.87
CA THR A 93 -18.64 -13.37 -38.47
C THR A 93 -18.25 -14.46 -37.48
N GLY A 94 -18.95 -14.52 -36.35
CA GLY A 94 -18.82 -15.57 -35.35
C GLY A 94 -20.00 -16.54 -35.43
N GLU A 95 -19.73 -17.83 -35.32
CA GLU A 95 -20.73 -18.87 -35.23
C GLU A 95 -20.41 -19.83 -34.09
N MET A 96 -21.45 -20.23 -33.32
CA MET A 96 -21.30 -21.12 -32.19
C MET A 96 -22.54 -21.98 -32.00
N MET A 97 -22.35 -23.29 -31.82
CA MET A 97 -23.45 -24.19 -31.39
C MET A 97 -23.47 -24.20 -29.85
N VAL A 98 -24.63 -23.96 -29.26
CA VAL A 98 -24.87 -23.94 -27.81
C VAL A 98 -26.00 -24.87 -27.43
N GLU A 99 -25.97 -25.39 -26.21
CA GLU A 99 -26.99 -26.30 -25.71
C GLU A 99 -27.55 -25.79 -24.38
N MET A 100 -28.88 -25.69 -24.29
CA MET A 100 -29.58 -25.37 -23.06
C MET A 100 -29.94 -26.68 -22.35
N LYS A 101 -29.22 -26.98 -21.24
CA LYS A 101 -29.45 -28.14 -20.39
C LYS A 101 -30.15 -27.70 -19.11
N HIS A 102 -31.13 -28.45 -18.63
CA HIS A 102 -31.80 -28.23 -17.33
C HIS A 102 -32.44 -26.83 -17.09
N PRO A 103 -33.32 -26.31 -17.96
CA PRO A 103 -33.89 -24.97 -17.78
C PRO A 103 -34.96 -24.86 -16.67
N ALA A 104 -35.30 -25.94 -15.97
CA ALA A 104 -36.48 -26.07 -15.13
C ALA A 104 -36.60 -25.07 -13.95
N ARG A 105 -35.50 -24.51 -13.46
CA ARG A 105 -35.49 -23.61 -12.28
C ARG A 105 -34.96 -22.19 -12.59
N LEU A 106 -34.66 -21.87 -13.84
CA LEU A 106 -34.03 -20.64 -14.23
C LEU A 106 -35.04 -19.64 -14.78
N ASN A 107 -34.91 -18.37 -14.43
CA ASN A 107 -35.64 -17.27 -15.06
C ASN A 107 -35.01 -16.84 -16.39
N SER A 108 -33.71 -17.04 -16.54
CA SER A 108 -32.95 -16.87 -17.76
C SER A 108 -31.81 -17.88 -17.85
N TYR A 109 -31.43 -18.26 -19.06
CA TYR A 109 -30.34 -19.18 -19.35
C TYR A 109 -29.26 -18.45 -20.15
N ARG A 110 -28.04 -18.43 -19.64
CA ARG A 110 -26.94 -17.73 -20.30
C ARG A 110 -26.02 -18.73 -21.00
N PHE A 111 -25.76 -18.49 -22.28
CA PHE A 111 -24.77 -19.21 -23.05
C PHE A 111 -23.35 -18.66 -22.85
N PRO A 112 -22.30 -19.45 -23.16
CA PRO A 112 -20.91 -18.98 -23.16
C PRO A 112 -20.74 -17.76 -24.06
N ASP A 113 -19.85 -16.82 -23.66
CA ASP A 113 -19.62 -15.57 -24.39
C ASP A 113 -19.14 -15.81 -25.84
N MET A 114 -19.71 -15.09 -26.79
CA MET A 114 -19.26 -15.06 -28.18
C MET A 114 -18.10 -14.06 -28.31
N LEU A 115 -16.93 -14.52 -28.75
CA LEU A 115 -15.73 -13.69 -28.93
C LEU A 115 -15.50 -13.40 -30.41
N LEU A 116 -15.75 -12.18 -30.87
CA LEU A 116 -15.55 -11.76 -32.25
C LEU A 116 -14.15 -11.17 -32.43
N LYS A 117 -13.49 -11.57 -33.52
CA LYS A 117 -12.25 -10.96 -33.99
C LYS A 117 -12.59 -9.78 -34.88
N ARG A 118 -11.94 -8.62 -34.65
CA ARG A 118 -12.15 -7.44 -35.49
C ARG A 118 -11.62 -7.66 -36.91
N ASN A 119 -12.38 -7.20 -37.92
CA ASN A 119 -11.87 -7.12 -39.28
C ASN A 119 -10.81 -5.99 -39.32
N TYR A 120 -9.54 -6.38 -39.38
CA TYR A 120 -8.49 -5.47 -39.83
C TYR A 120 -8.44 -5.68 -41.37
N ASP A 121 -8.96 -4.71 -42.11
CA ASP A 121 -8.84 -4.75 -43.59
C ASP A 121 -7.35 -4.76 -43.97
N GLU A 122 -6.83 -5.94 -44.31
CA GLU A 122 -5.61 -6.13 -45.08
C GLU A 122 -5.87 -5.98 -46.60
N LYS A 123 -6.88 -5.22 -47.00
CA LYS A 123 -7.01 -4.82 -48.39
C LYS A 123 -5.96 -3.73 -48.66
N GLY A 124 -4.78 -4.16 -49.05
CA GLY A 124 -3.87 -3.35 -49.82
C GLY A 124 -4.60 -2.99 -51.12
N ILE A 125 -5.18 -1.81 -51.22
CA ILE A 125 -5.60 -1.21 -52.48
C ILE A 125 -4.32 -0.80 -53.16
N ASN A 126 -3.90 -1.56 -54.20
CA ASN A 126 -2.91 -1.10 -55.17
C ASN A 126 -3.52 0.10 -55.88
N LEU A 127 -3.27 1.26 -55.41
CA LEU A 127 -3.51 2.53 -56.09
C LEU A 127 -2.22 2.89 -56.82
N ASN A 128 -2.31 3.04 -58.16
CA ASN A 128 -1.29 3.72 -58.96
C ASN A 128 -0.88 5.05 -58.29
N GLU A 129 0.39 5.32 -58.36
CA GLU A 129 1.12 6.41 -57.70
C GLU A 129 0.40 7.77 -57.72
N VAL A 130 -0.43 8.03 -56.70
CA VAL A 130 -0.87 9.35 -56.35
C VAL A 130 -0.14 9.76 -55.08
N THR A 131 0.75 10.74 -55.18
CA THR A 131 1.48 11.30 -54.04
C THR A 131 0.48 12.04 -53.14
N VAL A 132 -0.30 11.32 -52.37
CA VAL A 132 -1.13 11.90 -51.29
C VAL A 132 -0.22 12.14 -50.11
N ARG A 133 0.12 13.40 -49.85
CA ARG A 133 0.63 13.84 -48.55
C ARG A 133 -0.49 13.72 -47.52
N ALA A 134 -0.83 12.47 -47.11
CA ALA A 134 -1.77 12.23 -46.02
C ALA A 134 -1.07 12.58 -44.71
N THR A 135 -1.55 13.59 -44.03
CA THR A 135 -1.17 13.88 -42.64
C THR A 135 -1.70 12.73 -41.79
N ARG A 136 -0.82 11.90 -41.23
CA ARG A 136 -1.23 10.78 -40.37
C ARG A 136 -1.98 11.33 -39.15
N VAL A 137 -3.16 10.78 -38.88
CA VAL A 137 -3.97 11.17 -37.71
C VAL A 137 -3.27 10.67 -36.44
N LYS A 138 -2.85 11.59 -35.59
CA LYS A 138 -2.11 11.26 -34.36
C LYS A 138 -2.93 10.48 -33.37
N LEU A 139 -4.23 10.73 -33.28
CA LEU A 139 -5.14 10.15 -32.28
C LEU A 139 -6.52 9.95 -32.92
N CYS A 140 -7.10 8.76 -32.74
CA CYS A 140 -8.47 8.47 -33.18
C CYS A 140 -9.24 7.68 -32.09
N TYR A 141 -10.55 7.87 -32.08
CA TYR A 141 -11.46 7.12 -31.21
C TYR A 141 -12.07 5.96 -32.01
N LYS A 142 -11.87 4.74 -31.54
CA LYS A 142 -12.45 3.51 -32.10
C LYS A 142 -13.36 2.86 -31.06
N GLY A 143 -14.62 3.26 -31.03
CA GLY A 143 -15.52 2.88 -29.94
C GLY A 143 -15.03 3.46 -28.61
N ASP A 144 -14.84 2.62 -27.60
CA ASP A 144 -14.37 3.00 -26.26
C ASP A 144 -12.84 3.06 -26.15
N THR A 145 -12.12 2.78 -27.25
CA THR A 145 -10.66 2.76 -27.28
C THR A 145 -10.12 4.05 -27.91
N ILE A 146 -9.23 4.73 -27.22
CA ILE A 146 -8.43 5.80 -27.80
C ILE A 146 -7.17 5.17 -28.38
N GLU A 147 -6.99 5.27 -29.70
CA GLU A 147 -5.82 4.74 -30.40
C GLU A 147 -4.92 5.89 -30.84
N VAL A 148 -3.63 5.80 -30.49
CA VAL A 148 -2.59 6.77 -30.82
C VAL A 148 -1.59 6.08 -31.77
N ASP A 149 -1.40 6.58 -32.99
CA ASP A 149 -0.40 6.09 -33.94
C ASP A 149 0.98 6.66 -33.55
N ALA A 150 1.87 5.82 -33.00
CA ALA A 150 3.21 6.22 -32.59
C ALA A 150 4.07 6.74 -33.77
N ARG A 151 3.83 6.28 -34.98
CA ARG A 151 4.55 6.68 -36.21
C ARG A 151 4.20 8.11 -36.67
N ALA A 152 3.12 8.69 -36.13
CA ALA A 152 2.72 10.08 -36.40
C ALA A 152 3.54 11.10 -35.60
N PHE A 153 4.35 10.64 -34.62
CA PHE A 153 5.23 11.47 -33.80
C PHE A 153 6.66 11.39 -34.31
N LYS A 154 7.27 12.53 -34.56
CA LYS A 154 8.68 12.63 -34.93
C LYS A 154 9.49 12.93 -33.65
N LEU A 155 10.05 11.90 -33.06
CA LEU A 155 10.95 11.98 -31.92
C LEU A 155 12.37 11.65 -32.37
N SER A 156 13.37 12.04 -31.58
CA SER A 156 14.78 11.72 -31.87
C SER A 156 15.00 10.19 -31.81
N GLU A 157 15.92 9.69 -32.64
CA GLU A 157 16.35 8.30 -32.56
C GLU A 157 16.94 8.06 -31.17
N GLY A 158 16.38 7.07 -30.43
CA GLY A 158 16.81 6.76 -29.05
C GLY A 158 15.83 7.24 -27.98
N SER A 159 14.85 8.08 -28.33
CA SER A 159 13.79 8.46 -27.38
C SER A 159 13.06 7.23 -26.86
N MET A 160 12.75 7.22 -25.54
CA MET A 160 12.01 6.17 -24.89
C MET A 160 10.50 6.42 -24.96
N LEU A 161 9.70 5.43 -24.52
CA LEU A 161 8.24 5.50 -24.47
C LEU A 161 7.75 6.72 -23.67
N GLU A 162 8.50 7.11 -22.63
CA GLU A 162 8.22 8.32 -21.84
C GLU A 162 8.07 9.55 -22.73
N SER A 163 9.01 9.75 -23.65
CA SER A 163 8.99 10.89 -24.58
C SER A 163 7.79 10.84 -25.51
N LEU A 164 7.38 9.66 -25.95
CA LEU A 164 6.17 9.49 -26.77
C LEU A 164 4.93 9.86 -25.96
N VAL A 165 4.78 9.35 -24.74
CA VAL A 165 3.62 9.59 -23.87
C VAL A 165 3.47 11.07 -23.52
N LYS A 166 4.56 11.78 -23.23
CA LYS A 166 4.58 13.24 -22.96
C LYS A 166 4.08 14.07 -24.16
N ASN A 167 4.20 13.57 -25.37
CA ASN A 167 3.80 14.28 -26.59
C ASN A 167 2.38 13.94 -27.07
N ILE A 168 1.64 13.06 -26.40
CA ILE A 168 0.28 12.70 -26.77
C ILE A 168 -0.70 13.79 -26.33
N PRO A 169 -1.52 14.34 -27.26
CA PRO A 169 -2.56 15.30 -26.89
C PRO A 169 -3.55 14.72 -25.86
N GLY A 170 -3.77 15.43 -24.77
CA GLY A 170 -4.67 15.00 -23.69
C GLY A 170 -4.07 13.98 -22.72
N CYS A 171 -2.80 13.60 -22.92
CA CYS A 171 -2.06 12.76 -21.98
C CYS A 171 -1.22 13.63 -21.04
N GLU A 172 -1.23 13.29 -19.75
CA GLU A 172 -0.38 13.89 -18.72
C GLU A 172 0.43 12.77 -18.10
N LEU A 173 1.75 12.90 -18.11
CA LEU A 173 2.68 12.01 -17.42
C LEU A 173 3.27 12.77 -16.23
N ARG A 174 3.09 12.21 -15.03
CA ARG A 174 3.67 12.75 -13.79
C ARG A 174 5.05 12.14 -13.53
N ASP A 175 5.83 12.81 -12.69
CA ASP A 175 7.21 12.39 -12.38
C ASP A 175 7.29 11.00 -11.72
N ASN A 176 6.26 10.59 -10.98
CA ASN A 176 6.14 9.26 -10.40
C ASN A 176 5.79 8.15 -11.42
N GLY A 177 5.62 8.47 -12.71
CA GLY A 177 5.23 7.53 -13.76
C GLY A 177 3.72 7.31 -13.91
N ASP A 178 2.89 8.04 -13.15
CA ASP A 178 1.45 8.02 -13.33
C ASP A 178 1.05 8.70 -14.64
N ILE A 179 0.23 8.01 -15.42
CA ILE A 179 -0.29 8.49 -16.71
C ILE A 179 -1.76 8.83 -16.54
N TYR A 180 -2.16 9.98 -17.05
CA TYR A 180 -3.55 10.40 -17.11
C TYR A 180 -3.92 10.67 -18.57
N MET A 181 -4.96 10.03 -19.06
CA MET A 181 -5.51 10.28 -20.39
C MET A 181 -6.86 10.99 -20.28
N ASN A 182 -6.95 12.23 -20.80
CA ASN A 182 -8.12 13.11 -20.66
C ASN A 182 -8.57 13.25 -19.18
N GLY A 183 -7.59 13.37 -18.23
CA GLY A 183 -7.83 13.50 -16.79
C GLY A 183 -8.18 12.21 -16.06
N ARG A 184 -8.28 11.07 -16.75
CA ARG A 184 -8.49 9.76 -16.14
C ARG A 184 -7.16 9.04 -15.94
N LYS A 185 -6.89 8.59 -14.71
CA LYS A 185 -5.69 7.83 -14.39
C LYS A 185 -5.70 6.48 -15.10
N VAL A 186 -4.57 6.10 -15.69
CA VAL A 186 -4.28 4.76 -16.21
C VAL A 186 -3.85 3.89 -15.03
N ASP A 187 -4.55 2.79 -14.80
CA ASP A 187 -4.27 1.91 -13.67
C ASP A 187 -2.94 1.17 -13.85
N TYR A 188 -2.65 0.67 -15.05
CA TYR A 188 -1.37 0.04 -15.41
C TYR A 188 -1.15 -0.04 -16.92
N LEU A 189 0.08 -0.42 -17.31
CA LEU A 189 0.47 -0.62 -18.70
C LEU A 189 0.40 -2.10 -19.08
N THR A 190 0.03 -2.35 -20.34
CA THR A 190 0.12 -3.67 -20.97
C THR A 190 1.02 -3.60 -22.20
N LEU A 191 1.73 -4.69 -22.49
CA LEU A 191 2.53 -4.84 -23.67
C LEU A 191 1.92 -5.92 -24.57
N ASN A 192 1.50 -5.55 -25.79
CA ASN A 192 0.78 -6.45 -26.71
C ASN A 192 -0.46 -7.11 -26.05
N GLY A 193 -1.18 -6.36 -25.18
CA GLY A 193 -2.38 -6.83 -24.50
C GLY A 193 -2.16 -7.70 -23.26
N LYS A 194 -0.90 -7.91 -22.86
CA LYS A 194 -0.55 -8.68 -21.65
C LYS A 194 0.02 -7.75 -20.59
N ASP A 195 -0.23 -8.07 -19.32
CA ASP A 195 0.28 -7.30 -18.18
C ASP A 195 1.80 -7.13 -18.28
N PHE A 196 2.29 -5.95 -17.93
CA PHE A 196 3.69 -5.64 -17.93
C PHE A 196 4.05 -4.91 -16.63
N PHE A 197 4.68 -5.61 -15.68
CA PHE A 197 5.04 -5.08 -14.36
C PHE A 197 3.90 -4.28 -13.73
N LYS A 198 2.77 -4.93 -13.48
CA LYS A 198 1.52 -4.31 -13.01
C LYS A 198 1.81 -3.42 -11.81
N GLY A 199 1.50 -2.12 -11.96
CA GLY A 199 1.78 -1.09 -10.94
C GLY A 199 3.15 -0.40 -11.07
N ASN A 200 4.00 -0.80 -12.04
CA ASN A 200 5.31 -0.18 -12.24
C ASN A 200 5.52 0.33 -13.67
N ASN A 201 4.85 1.45 -13.98
CA ASN A 201 4.87 2.02 -15.32
C ASN A 201 6.26 2.48 -15.77
N ARG A 202 7.12 2.89 -14.81
CA ARG A 202 8.46 3.42 -15.13
C ARG A 202 9.35 2.42 -15.84
N ILE A 203 9.24 1.12 -15.56
CA ILE A 203 10.03 0.10 -16.26
C ILE A 203 9.84 0.21 -17.78
N MET A 204 8.57 0.34 -18.21
CA MET A 204 8.28 0.44 -19.63
C MET A 204 8.60 1.84 -20.19
N LEU A 205 8.25 2.88 -19.44
CA LEU A 205 8.46 4.27 -19.86
C LEU A 205 9.93 4.61 -20.10
N ASP A 206 10.81 4.15 -19.21
CA ASP A 206 12.23 4.50 -19.20
C ASP A 206 13.10 3.59 -20.06
N ASN A 207 12.62 2.38 -20.39
CA ASN A 207 13.44 1.37 -21.04
C ASN A 207 12.93 0.92 -22.41
N LEU A 208 11.65 1.16 -22.76
CA LEU A 208 11.13 0.74 -24.07
C LEU A 208 11.35 1.86 -25.11
N PRO A 209 12.13 1.60 -26.19
CA PRO A 209 12.34 2.60 -27.23
C PRO A 209 11.05 2.92 -28.00
N TYR A 210 10.77 4.22 -28.23
CA TYR A 210 9.57 4.65 -28.94
C TYR A 210 9.45 4.11 -30.35
N TYR A 211 10.58 3.91 -31.05
CA TYR A 211 10.60 3.40 -32.42
C TYR A 211 10.11 1.94 -32.54
N ALA A 212 10.15 1.17 -31.43
CA ALA A 212 9.60 -0.18 -31.37
C ALA A 212 8.07 -0.19 -31.29
N VAL A 213 7.46 0.95 -30.89
CA VAL A 213 6.02 1.08 -30.70
C VAL A 213 5.31 1.32 -32.04
N ASP A 214 4.28 0.54 -32.31
CA ASP A 214 3.36 0.75 -33.43
C ASP A 214 2.23 1.69 -33.04
N LYS A 215 1.55 1.36 -31.93
CA LYS A 215 0.39 2.11 -31.43
C LYS A 215 0.30 2.06 -29.91
N LEU A 216 -0.32 3.09 -29.33
CA LEU A 216 -0.80 3.10 -27.94
C LEU A 216 -2.33 3.05 -27.95
N GLN A 217 -2.90 2.23 -27.07
CA GLN A 217 -4.35 2.05 -26.98
C GLN A 217 -4.78 2.22 -25.55
N PHE A 218 -5.68 3.17 -25.29
CA PHE A 218 -6.26 3.41 -23.97
C PHE A 218 -7.69 2.88 -23.96
N PHE A 219 -7.96 1.90 -23.09
CA PHE A 219 -9.26 1.27 -22.98
C PHE A 219 -9.49 0.68 -21.58
N ASN A 220 -10.76 0.34 -21.29
CA ASN A 220 -11.09 -0.38 -20.08
C ASN A 220 -10.91 -1.89 -20.30
N GLN A 221 -10.15 -2.57 -19.44
CA GLN A 221 -9.93 -4.01 -19.46
C GLN A 221 -10.66 -4.66 -18.28
N GLN A 222 -11.34 -5.78 -18.52
CA GLN A 222 -11.96 -6.53 -17.41
C GLN A 222 -10.89 -7.06 -16.46
N SER A 223 -11.19 -7.03 -15.14
CA SER A 223 -10.33 -7.62 -14.12
C SER A 223 -10.09 -9.12 -14.35
N GLU A 224 -9.03 -9.66 -13.79
CA GLU A 224 -8.68 -11.09 -13.90
C GLU A 224 -9.81 -11.99 -13.35
N ILE A 225 -10.41 -11.62 -12.22
CA ILE A 225 -11.53 -12.36 -11.63
C ILE A 225 -12.76 -12.30 -12.54
N SER A 226 -13.10 -11.12 -13.08
CA SER A 226 -14.21 -10.98 -14.04
C SER A 226 -14.01 -11.81 -15.30
N GLN A 227 -12.75 -11.92 -15.76
CA GLN A 227 -12.41 -12.79 -16.90
C GLN A 227 -12.55 -14.28 -16.56
N LEU A 228 -12.14 -14.70 -15.36
CA LEU A 228 -12.24 -16.11 -14.90
C LEU A 228 -13.69 -16.59 -14.79
N ILE A 229 -14.57 -15.77 -14.20
CA ILE A 229 -15.97 -16.13 -14.00
C ILE A 229 -16.86 -15.79 -15.21
N GLY A 230 -16.31 -15.06 -16.19
CA GLY A 230 -17.04 -14.66 -17.39
C GLY A 230 -18.12 -13.60 -17.17
N LYS A 231 -18.08 -12.87 -16.06
CA LYS A 231 -19.03 -11.82 -15.68
C LYS A 231 -18.29 -10.59 -15.18
N ASN A 232 -18.92 -9.40 -15.23
CA ASN A 232 -18.37 -8.17 -14.62
C ASN A 232 -18.58 -8.24 -13.08
N ALA A 233 -17.66 -8.88 -12.38
CA ALA A 233 -17.68 -8.98 -10.92
C ALA A 233 -16.98 -7.79 -10.23
N GLU A 234 -16.05 -7.16 -10.93
CA GLU A 234 -15.25 -6.05 -10.43
C GLU A 234 -15.23 -4.91 -11.44
N ARG A 235 -14.87 -3.71 -10.95
CA ARG A 235 -14.63 -2.55 -11.81
C ARG A 235 -13.56 -2.87 -12.85
N PRO A 236 -13.77 -2.54 -14.15
CA PRO A 236 -12.73 -2.70 -15.15
C PRO A 236 -11.57 -1.73 -14.92
N ASP A 237 -10.35 -2.19 -15.13
CA ASP A 237 -9.13 -1.39 -15.09
C ASP A 237 -9.00 -0.53 -16.36
N TYR A 238 -8.62 0.73 -16.22
CA TYR A 238 -8.31 1.59 -17.37
C TYR A 238 -6.84 1.47 -17.73
N VAL A 239 -6.53 0.85 -18.85
CA VAL A 239 -5.17 0.47 -19.20
C VAL A 239 -4.65 1.21 -20.44
N MET A 240 -3.33 1.43 -20.49
CA MET A 240 -2.63 1.82 -21.70
C MET A 240 -1.89 0.60 -22.27
N ASN A 241 -2.38 0.09 -23.40
CA ASN A 241 -1.72 -1.00 -24.10
C ASN A 241 -0.69 -0.45 -25.11
N VAL A 242 0.55 -0.85 -24.92
CA VAL A 242 1.64 -0.58 -25.85
C VAL A 242 1.71 -1.71 -26.86
N LYS A 243 1.30 -1.45 -28.10
CA LYS A 243 1.40 -2.40 -29.20
C LYS A 243 2.72 -2.19 -29.91
N LEU A 244 3.56 -3.22 -29.93
CA LEU A 244 4.83 -3.22 -30.65
C LEU A 244 4.63 -3.49 -32.15
N LYS A 245 5.54 -2.99 -32.97
CA LYS A 245 5.68 -3.43 -34.35
C LYS A 245 6.05 -4.91 -34.35
N GLN A 246 5.63 -5.66 -35.39
CA GLN A 246 5.79 -7.12 -35.44
C GLN A 246 7.27 -7.58 -35.30
N GLU A 247 8.19 -6.78 -35.83
CA GLU A 247 9.61 -7.04 -35.76
C GLU A 247 10.24 -6.91 -34.36
N TYR A 248 9.50 -6.24 -33.43
CA TYR A 248 9.95 -5.98 -32.06
C TYR A 248 9.17 -6.77 -30.99
N ASN A 249 8.38 -7.76 -31.39
CA ASN A 249 7.60 -8.56 -30.44
C ASN A 249 8.46 -9.43 -29.51
N THR A 250 9.74 -9.64 -29.86
CA THR A 250 10.73 -10.33 -29.04
C THR A 250 11.98 -9.48 -28.95
N GLY A 251 12.51 -9.30 -27.75
CA GLY A 251 13.70 -8.48 -27.58
C GLY A 251 14.35 -8.58 -26.20
N TYR A 252 15.49 -7.94 -26.13
CA TYR A 252 16.25 -7.72 -24.91
C TYR A 252 16.47 -6.21 -24.76
N LEU A 253 16.25 -5.69 -23.55
CA LEU A 253 16.59 -4.32 -23.22
C LEU A 253 17.13 -4.25 -21.81
N GLY A 254 17.91 -3.22 -21.52
CA GLY A 254 18.43 -3.00 -20.19
C GLY A 254 19.30 -1.77 -20.08
N ASN A 255 19.77 -1.54 -18.87
CA ASN A 255 20.71 -0.47 -18.57
C ASN A 255 21.67 -0.88 -17.46
N VAL A 256 22.83 -0.25 -17.46
CA VAL A 256 23.80 -0.30 -16.36
C VAL A 256 24.17 1.13 -16.03
N GLU A 257 24.14 1.45 -14.74
CA GLU A 257 24.48 2.77 -14.20
C GLU A 257 25.53 2.62 -13.12
N ILE A 258 26.55 3.45 -13.17
CA ILE A 258 27.59 3.59 -12.14
C ILE A 258 27.71 5.05 -11.76
N GLY A 259 27.93 5.32 -10.49
CA GLY A 259 28.11 6.69 -9.97
C GLY A 259 29.12 6.73 -8.85
N GLY A 260 29.89 7.82 -8.81
CA GLY A 260 30.82 8.13 -7.73
C GLY A 260 30.73 9.59 -7.35
N GLY A 261 30.95 9.91 -6.08
CA GLY A 261 30.76 11.26 -5.56
C GLY A 261 31.65 11.60 -4.38
N THR A 262 31.45 12.81 -3.88
CA THR A 262 32.11 13.32 -2.67
C THR A 262 31.69 12.50 -1.44
N HIS A 263 32.46 12.58 -0.34
CA HIS A 263 32.20 11.85 0.91
C HIS A 263 32.04 10.34 0.70
N GLU A 264 32.85 9.76 -0.21
CA GLU A 264 32.87 8.33 -0.52
C GLU A 264 31.51 7.78 -0.96
N ARG A 265 30.63 8.62 -1.55
CA ARG A 265 29.34 8.18 -2.05
C ARG A 265 29.50 7.49 -3.38
N TRP A 266 28.84 6.34 -3.51
CA TRP A 266 28.88 5.52 -4.71
C TRP A 266 27.55 4.80 -4.94
N MET A 267 27.27 4.48 -6.19
CA MET A 267 26.20 3.59 -6.56
C MET A 267 26.54 2.80 -7.82
N THR A 268 25.98 1.61 -7.91
CA THR A 268 25.93 0.82 -9.15
C THR A 268 24.57 0.16 -9.26
N ARG A 269 23.99 0.22 -10.45
CA ARG A 269 22.66 -0.31 -10.71
C ARG A 269 22.62 -0.95 -12.08
N GLY A 270 21.94 -2.10 -12.18
CA GLY A 270 21.74 -2.81 -13.44
C GLY A 270 20.31 -3.32 -13.58
N PHE A 271 19.81 -3.31 -14.79
CA PHE A 271 18.52 -3.86 -15.16
C PHE A 271 18.61 -4.54 -16.51
N ALA A 272 18.04 -5.73 -16.64
CA ALA A 272 17.92 -6.45 -17.89
C ALA A 272 16.52 -7.06 -18.02
N LEU A 273 15.91 -6.92 -19.19
CA LEU A 273 14.60 -7.48 -19.52
C LEU A 273 14.70 -8.27 -20.83
N ARG A 274 14.25 -9.51 -20.79
CA ARG A 274 13.92 -10.32 -21.98
C ARG A 274 12.41 -10.44 -22.07
N PHE A 275 11.84 -10.20 -23.24
CA PHE A 275 10.41 -10.37 -23.48
C PHE A 275 10.13 -11.09 -24.79
N THR A 276 9.04 -11.85 -24.79
CA THR A 276 8.46 -12.55 -25.96
C THR A 276 6.95 -12.31 -25.95
N ASP A 277 6.23 -12.91 -26.90
CA ASP A 277 4.76 -12.81 -26.96
C ASP A 277 4.06 -13.42 -25.72
N ASP A 278 4.68 -14.36 -25.01
CA ASP A 278 4.10 -15.19 -23.96
C ASP A 278 4.89 -15.20 -22.65
N SER A 279 6.10 -14.63 -22.64
CA SER A 279 6.92 -14.62 -21.42
C SER A 279 7.74 -13.34 -21.27
N ARG A 280 8.07 -13.00 -20.03
CA ARG A 280 8.95 -11.90 -19.66
C ARG A 280 9.81 -12.34 -18.49
N LEU A 281 11.09 -12.01 -18.57
CA LEU A 281 12.04 -12.20 -17.48
C LEU A 281 12.80 -10.90 -17.29
N SER A 282 12.67 -10.30 -16.11
CA SER A 282 13.51 -9.18 -15.70
C SER A 282 14.47 -9.58 -14.59
N LEU A 283 15.68 -9.05 -14.65
CA LEU A 283 16.68 -9.14 -13.60
C LEU A 283 17.17 -7.75 -13.25
N TYR A 284 17.43 -7.51 -11.99
CA TYR A 284 17.94 -6.22 -11.53
C TYR A 284 18.88 -6.37 -10.34
N GLY A 285 19.79 -5.40 -10.22
CA GLY A 285 20.66 -5.23 -9.07
C GLY A 285 20.89 -3.75 -8.79
N ASN A 286 21.03 -3.40 -7.52
CA ASN A 286 21.34 -2.06 -7.03
C ASN A 286 22.22 -2.17 -5.80
N ALA A 287 23.39 -1.54 -5.83
CA ALA A 287 24.28 -1.45 -4.69
C ALA A 287 24.70 0.02 -4.52
N ASN A 288 24.56 0.55 -3.30
CA ASN A 288 24.84 1.97 -3.04
C ASN A 288 25.02 2.29 -1.55
N ASN A 289 25.52 3.49 -1.27
CA ASN A 289 25.58 4.08 0.05
C ASN A 289 24.91 5.49 0.11
N ILE A 290 23.87 5.68 -0.69
CA ILE A 290 23.09 6.92 -0.75
C ILE A 290 21.63 6.70 -0.32
N ASN A 291 21.37 5.68 0.50
CA ASN A 291 20.03 5.28 0.98
C ASN A 291 19.01 5.01 -0.15
N ASP A 292 19.46 4.68 -1.37
CA ASP A 292 18.57 4.37 -2.48
C ASP A 292 18.19 2.88 -2.47
N THR A 293 16.98 2.58 -1.97
CA THR A 293 16.43 1.23 -1.92
C THR A 293 15.52 0.89 -3.12
N ARG A 294 15.36 1.82 -4.07
CA ARG A 294 14.43 1.68 -5.19
C ARG A 294 14.82 0.53 -6.10
N ARG A 295 13.81 -0.21 -6.52
CA ARG A 295 13.90 -1.16 -7.61
C ARG A 295 13.82 -0.42 -8.95
N PRO A 296 14.38 -0.97 -10.03
CA PRO A 296 14.18 -0.41 -11.36
C PRO A 296 12.68 -0.27 -11.66
N GLY A 297 12.25 0.93 -12.00
CA GLY A 297 10.86 1.25 -12.28
C GLY A 297 9.98 1.60 -11.07
N GLU A 298 10.46 1.48 -9.84
CA GLU A 298 9.77 2.05 -8.69
C GLU A 298 10.09 3.55 -8.61
N ASN A 299 9.05 4.41 -8.79
CA ASN A 299 9.12 5.87 -8.69
C ASN A 299 10.43 6.45 -9.24
N GLY A 300 10.58 6.39 -10.57
CA GLY A 300 11.83 6.69 -11.26
C GLY A 300 12.33 8.13 -11.19
N SER A 301 11.61 9.04 -10.54
CA SER A 301 12.11 10.35 -10.19
C SER A 301 12.88 10.25 -8.87
N TRP A 302 14.08 10.71 -8.88
CA TRP A 302 14.82 11.02 -7.66
C TRP A 302 14.14 12.22 -7.00
N GLU A 303 13.21 11.94 -6.07
CA GLU A 303 12.55 12.99 -5.30
C GLU A 303 13.55 13.55 -4.30
N GLN A 304 14.04 14.71 -4.61
CA GLN A 304 14.98 15.49 -3.79
C GLN A 304 14.40 15.87 -2.41
N GLN A 305 13.09 15.65 -2.23
CA GLN A 305 12.35 15.98 -1.01
C GLN A 305 12.44 14.91 0.08
N TYR A 306 12.92 13.73 -0.27
CA TYR A 306 13.11 12.66 0.71
C TYR A 306 14.28 13.02 1.62
N ASN A 307 14.01 13.08 2.91
CA ASN A 307 15.01 13.21 3.94
C ASN A 307 15.54 11.81 4.28
N PRO A 308 16.66 11.36 3.71
CA PRO A 308 17.15 10.02 3.94
C PRO A 308 17.68 9.91 5.37
N ILE A 309 17.01 9.10 6.19
CA ILE A 309 17.33 8.85 7.59
C ILE A 309 18.40 7.75 7.68
N GLY A 310 19.37 7.93 8.57
CA GLY A 310 20.49 7.00 8.76
C GLY A 310 21.56 7.12 7.67
N ASP A 311 22.65 6.39 7.84
CA ASP A 311 23.69 6.17 6.83
C ASP A 311 23.68 4.68 6.47
N THR A 312 23.19 4.33 5.27
CA THR A 312 23.00 2.95 4.88
C THR A 312 23.88 2.56 3.69
N LYS A 313 24.42 1.33 3.76
CA LYS A 313 24.97 0.63 2.59
C LYS A 313 24.02 -0.48 2.22
N THR A 314 23.39 -0.37 1.07
CA THR A 314 22.34 -1.30 0.62
C THR A 314 22.77 -2.02 -0.64
N TYR A 315 22.52 -3.32 -0.65
CA TYR A 315 22.67 -4.21 -1.82
C TYR A 315 21.32 -4.90 -2.05
N ASN A 316 20.79 -4.73 -3.24
CA ASN A 316 19.49 -5.27 -3.62
C ASN A 316 19.63 -5.99 -4.97
N ALA A 317 19.15 -7.21 -5.06
CA ALA A 317 19.09 -7.97 -6.30
C ALA A 317 17.77 -8.72 -6.40
N GLY A 318 17.27 -8.93 -7.61
CA GLY A 318 16.03 -9.66 -7.78
C GLY A 318 15.66 -9.87 -9.23
N GLY A 319 14.54 -10.56 -9.42
CA GLY A 319 14.00 -10.83 -10.73
C GLY A 319 12.50 -11.08 -10.69
N GLU A 320 11.86 -10.90 -11.82
CA GLU A 320 10.46 -11.19 -12.05
C GLU A 320 10.30 -12.01 -13.34
N LEU A 321 9.53 -13.08 -13.22
CA LEU A 321 9.13 -13.94 -14.34
C LEU A 321 7.61 -13.83 -14.53
N LEU A 322 7.17 -13.55 -15.75
CA LEU A 322 5.77 -13.67 -16.16
C LEU A 322 5.69 -14.64 -17.32
N VAL A 323 4.81 -15.65 -17.20
CA VAL A 323 4.47 -16.59 -18.26
C VAL A 323 2.95 -16.58 -18.43
N ASP A 324 2.48 -16.36 -19.67
CA ASP A 324 1.06 -16.43 -20.02
C ASP A 324 0.91 -17.42 -21.18
N ASP A 325 0.46 -18.64 -20.85
CA ASP A 325 0.37 -19.76 -21.79
C ASP A 325 -0.42 -19.41 -23.06
N LYS A 326 0.13 -19.73 -24.24
CA LYS A 326 -0.47 -19.45 -25.55
C LYS A 326 -1.86 -20.02 -25.71
N GLN A 327 -2.11 -21.17 -25.10
CA GLN A 327 -3.43 -21.85 -25.12
C GLN A 327 -4.40 -21.31 -24.05
N GLY A 328 -3.99 -20.31 -23.28
CA GLY A 328 -4.78 -19.70 -22.23
C GLY A 328 -5.13 -20.64 -21.09
N ARG A 329 -4.30 -21.64 -20.79
CA ARG A 329 -4.50 -22.61 -19.69
C ARG A 329 -4.12 -22.03 -18.34
N TYR A 330 -2.98 -21.37 -18.29
CA TYR A 330 -2.47 -20.78 -17.05
C TYR A 330 -1.74 -19.45 -17.30
N LYS A 331 -1.60 -18.67 -16.26
CA LYS A 331 -0.74 -17.49 -16.16
C LYS A 331 0.03 -17.57 -14.85
N GLU A 332 1.33 -17.33 -14.90
CA GLU A 332 2.21 -17.32 -13.75
C GLU A 332 2.93 -15.97 -13.66
N VAL A 333 3.00 -15.41 -12.45
CA VAL A 333 3.82 -14.25 -12.10
C VAL A 333 4.61 -14.62 -10.86
N ALA A 334 5.92 -14.76 -11.02
CA ALA A 334 6.84 -15.07 -9.94
C ALA A 334 7.86 -13.95 -9.79
N ASN A 335 8.15 -13.54 -8.57
CA ASN A 335 9.24 -12.62 -8.29
C ASN A 335 10.03 -13.07 -7.05
N ALA A 336 11.32 -12.78 -7.07
CA ALA A 336 12.20 -12.99 -5.95
C ALA A 336 13.10 -11.77 -5.77
N SER A 337 13.35 -11.39 -4.52
CA SER A 337 14.25 -10.30 -4.19
C SER A 337 15.08 -10.61 -2.96
N LEU A 338 16.32 -10.17 -3.01
CA LEU A 338 17.32 -10.28 -1.96
C LEU A 338 17.78 -8.87 -1.63
N ILE A 339 17.75 -8.52 -0.35
CA ILE A 339 18.26 -7.25 0.17
C ILE A 339 19.20 -7.58 1.31
N TRP A 340 20.38 -7.00 1.26
CA TRP A 340 21.29 -7.08 2.38
C TRP A 340 21.97 -5.72 2.57
N GLY A 341 22.34 -5.37 3.80
CA GLY A 341 22.95 -4.08 4.03
C GLY A 341 23.39 -3.84 5.46
N LYS A 342 24.02 -2.68 5.62
CA LYS A 342 24.40 -2.11 6.90
C LYS A 342 23.74 -0.76 7.05
N ALA A 343 23.08 -0.52 8.19
CA ALA A 343 22.51 0.78 8.56
C ALA A 343 23.20 1.29 9.84
N VAL A 344 23.62 2.54 9.82
CA VAL A 344 24.09 3.25 11.01
C VAL A 344 23.07 4.34 11.30
N ASP A 345 22.51 4.34 12.50
CA ASP A 345 21.59 5.36 12.97
C ASP A 345 22.08 6.00 14.26
N LYS A 346 21.83 7.29 14.39
CA LYS A 346 22.03 8.05 15.63
C LYS A 346 20.81 8.90 15.86
N GLN A 347 20.20 8.73 17.02
CA GLN A 347 19.00 9.42 17.41
C GLN A 347 19.21 10.18 18.71
N ARG A 348 18.67 11.38 18.79
CA ARG A 348 18.58 12.21 19.99
C ARG A 348 17.13 12.50 20.26
N THR A 349 16.69 12.34 21.50
CA THR A 349 15.29 12.56 21.86
C THR A 349 15.20 13.41 23.12
N ALA A 350 14.40 14.44 23.08
CA ALA A 350 13.96 15.21 24.25
C ALA A 350 12.47 14.92 24.48
N THR A 351 12.11 14.56 25.70
CA THR A 351 10.73 14.32 26.10
C THR A 351 10.34 15.27 27.24
N GLN A 352 9.13 15.77 27.18
CA GLN A 352 8.47 16.47 28.30
C GLN A 352 7.22 15.66 28.65
N GLN A 353 7.19 15.06 29.81
CA GLN A 353 6.08 14.26 30.30
C GLN A 353 5.20 15.15 31.21
N PHE A 354 3.93 15.25 30.84
CA PHE A 354 3.00 16.11 31.54
C PHE A 354 2.50 15.40 32.82
N ILE A 355 3.02 15.71 33.99
CA ILE A 355 2.68 15.11 35.27
C ILE A 355 1.99 16.15 36.19
N GLN A 356 0.96 15.75 36.90
CA GLN A 356 0.14 16.69 37.75
C GLN A 356 0.97 17.43 38.81
N GLN A 357 2.05 16.84 39.29
CA GLN A 357 2.90 17.41 40.32
C GLN A 357 4.14 18.13 39.80
N GLY A 358 4.23 18.36 38.50
CA GLY A 358 5.35 18.97 37.83
C GLY A 358 5.89 18.10 36.70
N ASP A 359 6.20 18.70 35.57
CA ASP A 359 6.66 17.99 34.38
C ASP A 359 8.02 17.33 34.60
N VAL A 360 8.21 16.15 33.97
CA VAL A 360 9.46 15.41 33.93
C VAL A 360 10.07 15.51 32.54
N PHE A 361 11.36 15.78 32.48
CA PHE A 361 12.09 15.95 31.25
C PHE A 361 13.07 14.80 31.02
N GLY A 362 12.90 14.09 29.91
CA GLY A 362 13.80 13.01 29.49
C GLY A 362 14.69 13.43 28.34
N TYR A 363 15.96 13.04 28.41
CA TYR A 363 16.93 13.26 27.34
C TYR A 363 17.60 11.93 27.03
N ASN A 364 17.55 11.54 25.74
CA ASN A 364 18.09 10.26 25.28
C ASN A 364 19.03 10.45 24.10
N THR A 365 20.08 9.66 24.06
CA THR A 365 20.85 9.39 22.84
C THR A 365 20.86 7.90 22.57
N ASN A 366 20.54 7.52 21.35
CA ASN A 366 20.59 6.15 20.88
C ASN A 366 21.48 6.08 19.64
N ALA A 367 22.47 5.22 19.64
CA ALA A 367 23.31 4.95 18.48
C ALA A 367 23.23 3.47 18.17
N SER A 368 23.01 3.11 16.90
CA SER A 368 22.95 1.70 16.51
C SER A 368 23.60 1.45 15.16
N THR A 369 24.13 0.23 15.02
CA THR A 369 24.59 -0.32 13.76
C THR A 369 23.84 -1.63 13.54
N ASP A 370 23.16 -1.74 12.41
CA ASP A 370 22.35 -2.89 12.03
C ASP A 370 22.92 -3.51 10.74
N HIS A 371 23.17 -4.80 10.76
CA HIS A 371 23.46 -5.62 9.59
C HIS A 371 22.27 -6.51 9.32
N SER A 372 21.63 -6.35 8.18
CA SER A 372 20.41 -7.09 7.85
C SER A 372 20.50 -7.79 6.50
N PHE A 373 19.84 -8.94 6.41
CA PHE A 373 19.66 -9.71 5.20
C PHE A 373 18.19 -10.11 5.10
N SER A 374 17.60 -9.96 3.93
CA SER A 374 16.22 -10.38 3.65
C SER A 374 16.13 -11.02 2.27
N LEU A 375 15.48 -12.18 2.21
CA LEU A 375 15.12 -12.89 0.98
C LEU A 375 13.59 -13.01 0.95
N SER A 376 12.96 -12.55 -0.12
CA SER A 376 11.52 -12.71 -0.34
C SER A 376 11.24 -13.33 -1.70
N ALA A 377 10.23 -14.21 -1.76
CA ALA A 377 9.74 -14.81 -2.99
C ALA A 377 8.22 -14.79 -3.00
N ASN A 378 7.65 -14.38 -4.13
CA ASN A 378 6.21 -14.37 -4.35
C ASN A 378 5.92 -15.13 -5.65
N ASN A 379 4.85 -15.90 -5.65
CA ASN A 379 4.35 -16.57 -6.84
C ASN A 379 2.82 -16.47 -6.89
N ARG A 380 2.29 -16.04 -8.02
CA ARG A 380 0.87 -16.06 -8.34
C ARG A 380 0.66 -16.91 -9.58
N LEU A 381 -0.04 -18.02 -9.42
CA LEU A 381 -0.38 -18.95 -10.48
C LEU A 381 -1.90 -19.00 -10.67
N THR A 382 -2.36 -18.63 -11.86
CA THR A 382 -3.77 -18.60 -12.22
C THR A 382 -4.09 -19.69 -13.23
N PHE A 383 -4.87 -20.68 -12.88
CA PHE A 383 -5.39 -21.71 -13.77
C PHE A 383 -6.71 -21.26 -14.38
N LYS A 384 -6.64 -20.66 -15.58
CA LYS A 384 -7.79 -19.99 -16.22
C LYS A 384 -8.97 -20.92 -16.53
N ARG A 385 -8.72 -22.19 -16.89
CA ARG A 385 -9.78 -23.16 -17.27
C ARG A 385 -10.62 -23.63 -16.08
N ILE A 386 -9.99 -23.77 -14.93
CA ILE A 386 -10.66 -24.30 -13.72
C ILE A 386 -11.07 -23.20 -12.75
N GLY A 387 -10.62 -21.95 -12.96
CA GLY A 387 -10.93 -20.81 -12.09
C GLY A 387 -10.16 -20.83 -10.76
N LEU A 388 -8.95 -21.43 -10.71
CA LEU A 388 -8.14 -21.53 -9.50
C LEU A 388 -6.98 -20.52 -9.56
N ILE A 389 -6.82 -19.78 -8.48
CA ILE A 389 -5.68 -18.88 -8.24
C ILE A 389 -4.92 -19.39 -7.02
N SER A 390 -3.61 -19.49 -7.13
CA SER A 390 -2.68 -19.82 -6.04
C SER A 390 -1.73 -18.66 -5.83
N ASP A 391 -1.74 -18.05 -4.65
CA ASP A 391 -0.82 -17.00 -4.22
C ASP A 391 0.08 -17.53 -3.11
N SER A 392 1.40 -17.45 -3.32
CA SER A 392 2.43 -17.88 -2.36
C SER A 392 3.35 -16.71 -2.03
N HIS A 393 3.69 -16.56 -0.77
CA HIS A 393 4.69 -15.60 -0.31
C HIS A 393 5.59 -16.25 0.74
N TYR A 394 6.91 -16.13 0.54
CA TYR A 394 7.93 -16.61 1.45
C TYR A 394 8.90 -15.49 1.76
N GLU A 395 9.24 -15.34 3.03
CA GLU A 395 10.22 -14.35 3.50
C GLU A 395 11.14 -15.00 4.52
N PHE A 396 12.42 -14.82 4.32
CA PHE A 396 13.45 -15.09 5.33
C PHE A 396 14.21 -13.80 5.60
N SER A 397 14.43 -13.47 6.85
CA SER A 397 15.29 -12.36 7.23
C SER A 397 16.13 -12.71 8.45
N ASN A 398 17.36 -12.18 8.49
CA ASN A 398 18.19 -12.17 9.67
C ASN A 398 18.77 -10.77 9.89
N TYR A 399 19.19 -10.51 11.11
CA TYR A 399 19.85 -9.26 11.48
C TYR A 399 20.83 -9.49 12.62
N ASP A 400 21.86 -8.63 12.65
CA ASP A 400 22.78 -8.44 13.78
C ASP A 400 22.82 -6.94 14.06
N LYS A 401 22.59 -6.54 15.31
CA LYS A 401 22.47 -5.14 15.70
C LYS A 401 23.23 -4.86 16.98
N ASP A 402 24.11 -3.87 16.90
CA ASP A 402 24.74 -3.24 18.06
C ASP A 402 24.01 -1.95 18.39
N ALA A 403 23.67 -1.73 19.65
CA ALA A 403 22.97 -0.53 20.10
C ALA A 403 23.52 -0.02 21.42
N GLN A 404 23.58 1.30 21.56
CA GLN A 404 23.96 1.98 22.79
C GLN A 404 22.94 3.08 23.10
N LEU A 405 22.27 2.96 24.23
CA LEU A 405 21.36 3.94 24.79
C LEU A 405 22.00 4.63 26.00
N ARG A 406 21.94 5.96 26.03
CA ARG A 406 22.16 6.78 27.24
C ARG A 406 20.94 7.64 27.46
N SER A 407 20.37 7.58 28.63
CA SER A 407 19.13 8.28 28.99
C SER A 407 19.24 8.91 30.36
N VAL A 408 18.62 10.05 30.59
CA VAL A 408 18.48 10.72 31.89
C VAL A 408 17.05 11.28 32.02
N GLN A 409 16.50 11.18 33.22
CA GLN A 409 15.28 11.87 33.61
C GLN A 409 15.62 12.98 34.59
N LEU A 410 15.06 14.18 34.36
CA LEU A 410 15.25 15.38 35.17
C LEU A 410 13.90 15.89 35.68
N SER A 411 13.89 16.42 36.91
CA SER A 411 12.73 17.09 37.53
C SER A 411 12.48 18.52 37.03
N GLY A 412 13.31 19.02 36.13
CA GLY A 412 13.21 20.36 35.52
C GLY A 412 13.87 20.38 34.14
N GLN A 413 13.46 21.33 33.32
CA GLN A 413 14.01 21.50 31.96
C GLN A 413 15.47 21.96 32.02
N ALA A 414 16.34 21.32 31.25
CA ALA A 414 17.70 21.75 31.06
C ALA A 414 17.80 22.92 30.07
N GLU A 415 18.71 23.87 30.32
CA GLU A 415 18.94 25.01 29.41
C GLU A 415 19.65 24.62 28.11
N LYS A 416 20.32 23.46 28.09
CA LYS A 416 21.14 22.97 26.97
C LYS A 416 20.40 21.85 26.23
N GLY A 417 20.74 21.66 24.95
CA GLY A 417 20.21 20.57 24.12
C GLY A 417 20.60 19.17 24.60
N VAL A 418 20.10 18.12 23.94
CA VAL A 418 20.19 16.71 24.35
C VAL A 418 21.63 16.24 24.58
N GLU A 419 22.52 16.40 23.60
CA GLU A 419 23.92 15.90 23.72
C GLU A 419 24.71 16.52 24.88
N PRO A 420 24.77 17.86 25.03
CA PRO A 420 25.48 18.48 26.15
C PRO A 420 24.93 18.04 27.52
N VAL A 421 23.62 17.79 27.64
CA VAL A 421 23.04 17.28 28.89
C VAL A 421 23.51 15.86 29.17
N ILE A 422 23.39 14.97 28.18
CA ILE A 422 23.82 13.56 28.30
C ILE A 422 25.33 13.48 28.59
N ASP A 423 26.16 14.20 27.85
CA ASP A 423 27.61 14.16 28.04
C ASP A 423 28.02 14.69 29.41
N SER A 424 27.36 15.75 29.91
CA SER A 424 27.60 16.27 31.26
C SER A 424 27.24 15.26 32.35
N ILE A 425 26.08 14.59 32.24
CA ILE A 425 25.58 13.64 33.23
C ILE A 425 26.41 12.34 33.26
N PHE A 426 26.95 11.92 32.10
CA PHE A 426 27.75 10.70 31.99
C PHE A 426 29.28 10.96 32.10
N SER A 427 29.72 12.23 32.25
CA SER A 427 31.12 12.58 32.48
C SER A 427 31.52 12.41 33.96
N THR A 428 32.81 12.37 34.20
CA THR A 428 33.38 12.38 35.56
C THR A 428 33.17 13.72 36.28
N ASN A 429 33.11 14.84 35.51
CA ASN A 429 32.89 16.20 36.03
C ASN A 429 31.44 16.65 35.72
N GLN A 430 30.48 16.11 36.49
CA GLN A 430 29.09 16.43 36.32
C GLN A 430 28.76 17.87 36.72
N SER A 431 27.89 18.55 35.97
CA SER A 431 27.33 19.86 36.33
C SER A 431 26.56 19.75 37.66
N SER A 432 26.90 20.57 38.66
CA SER A 432 26.21 20.60 39.94
C SER A 432 24.71 20.91 39.82
N THR A 433 24.33 21.73 38.83
CA THR A 433 22.92 22.07 38.53
C THR A 433 22.15 20.87 37.98
N LEU A 434 22.70 20.18 36.97
CA LEU A 434 22.05 19.01 36.36
C LEU A 434 22.00 17.84 37.34
N LYS A 435 23.00 17.68 38.21
CA LYS A 435 22.99 16.64 39.24
C LYS A 435 21.83 16.84 40.26
N LYS A 436 21.50 18.10 40.60
CA LYS A 436 20.39 18.41 41.50
C LYS A 436 19.01 18.12 40.86
N LEU A 437 18.91 18.25 39.55
CA LEU A 437 17.65 17.99 38.79
C LEU A 437 17.49 16.51 38.43
N MET A 438 18.57 15.72 38.47
CA MET A 438 18.57 14.33 38.04
C MET A 438 17.67 13.48 38.96
N ILE A 439 16.81 12.66 38.37
CA ILE A 439 15.99 11.64 39.00
C ILE A 439 16.70 10.30 38.88
N ASN A 440 16.98 9.90 37.64
CA ASN A 440 17.75 8.70 37.33
C ASN A 440 18.53 8.88 36.01
N LYS A 441 19.49 7.96 35.79
CA LYS A 441 20.16 7.81 34.49
C LYS A 441 20.31 6.35 34.11
N VAL A 442 20.21 6.04 32.83
CA VAL A 442 20.32 4.69 32.26
C VAL A 442 21.42 4.66 31.21
N ARG A 443 22.26 3.64 31.26
CA ARG A 443 23.12 3.24 30.13
C ARG A 443 22.80 1.81 29.78
N ASP A 444 22.48 1.54 28.51
CA ASP A 444 22.24 0.19 28.00
C ASP A 444 23.07 -0.02 26.74
N ILE A 445 23.85 -1.07 26.72
CA ILE A 445 24.64 -1.52 25.59
C ILE A 445 24.12 -2.91 25.24
N ALA A 446 23.60 -3.07 24.05
CA ALA A 446 22.98 -4.32 23.62
C ALA A 446 23.54 -4.78 22.27
N VAL A 447 23.89 -6.05 22.20
CA VAL A 447 24.18 -6.78 20.97
C VAL A 447 23.06 -7.77 20.75
N SER A 448 22.38 -7.65 19.62
CA SER A 448 21.24 -8.51 19.33
C SER A 448 21.38 -9.15 17.96
N SER A 449 20.95 -10.41 17.85
CA SER A 449 20.85 -11.13 16.59
C SER A 449 19.56 -11.89 16.51
N GLY A 450 19.09 -12.09 15.29
CA GLY A 450 17.83 -12.81 15.11
C GLY A 450 17.57 -13.24 13.69
N HIS A 451 16.62 -14.16 13.56
CA HIS A 451 16.11 -14.57 12.25
C HIS A 451 14.61 -14.77 12.29
N LYS A 452 14.00 -14.56 11.12
CA LYS A 452 12.56 -14.68 10.94
C LYS A 452 12.23 -15.39 9.63
N TRP A 453 11.30 -16.34 9.73
CA TRP A 453 10.72 -17.04 8.61
C TRP A 453 9.24 -16.72 8.52
N LYS A 454 8.76 -16.42 7.33
CA LYS A 454 7.34 -16.29 7.04
C LYS A 454 6.99 -17.12 5.81
N ALA A 455 5.85 -17.78 5.86
CA ALA A 455 5.24 -18.42 4.72
C ALA A 455 3.76 -18.10 4.70
N HIS A 456 3.25 -17.75 3.54
CA HIS A 456 1.83 -17.51 3.30
C HIS A 456 1.43 -18.18 2.00
N GLN A 457 0.34 -18.94 2.05
CA GLN A 457 -0.24 -19.62 0.90
C GLN A 457 -1.74 -19.37 0.87
N LYS A 458 -2.25 -18.94 -0.28
CA LYS A 458 -3.68 -18.74 -0.52
C LYS A 458 -4.11 -19.46 -1.79
N PHE A 459 -5.24 -20.13 -1.72
CA PHE A 459 -5.93 -20.72 -2.86
C PHE A 459 -7.32 -20.12 -2.97
N ASP A 460 -7.65 -19.55 -4.12
CA ASP A 460 -8.98 -19.04 -4.44
C ASP A 460 -9.53 -19.84 -5.63
N TYR A 461 -10.65 -20.48 -5.44
CA TYR A 461 -11.39 -21.19 -6.48
C TYR A 461 -12.68 -20.45 -6.78
N HIS A 462 -12.86 -20.03 -8.03
CA HIS A 462 -14.03 -19.29 -8.51
C HIS A 462 -14.77 -20.11 -9.56
N LYS A 463 -16.07 -20.30 -9.37
CA LYS A 463 -16.92 -21.06 -10.28
C LYS A 463 -18.27 -20.38 -10.47
N SER A 464 -18.61 -20.01 -11.69
CA SER A 464 -19.99 -19.71 -12.06
C SER A 464 -20.75 -21.00 -12.28
N LEU A 465 -21.87 -21.11 -11.59
CA LEU A 465 -22.74 -22.29 -11.62
C LEU A 465 -23.71 -22.25 -12.83
N PRO A 466 -24.17 -23.37 -13.32
CA PRO A 466 -25.02 -23.43 -14.52
C PRO A 466 -26.32 -22.59 -14.43
N TRP A 467 -26.80 -22.37 -13.19
CA TRP A 467 -28.01 -21.59 -12.92
C TRP A 467 -27.76 -20.09 -12.71
N GLY A 468 -26.52 -19.63 -12.90
CA GLY A 468 -26.18 -18.22 -12.90
C GLY A 468 -25.58 -17.66 -11.61
N ASP A 469 -25.58 -18.44 -10.52
CA ASP A 469 -24.96 -18.06 -9.25
C ASP A 469 -23.45 -18.30 -9.26
N ASP A 470 -22.72 -17.72 -8.30
CA ASP A 470 -21.28 -17.90 -8.19
C ASP A 470 -20.89 -18.54 -6.85
N LEU A 471 -19.95 -19.47 -6.93
CA LEU A 471 -19.30 -20.10 -5.77
C LEU A 471 -17.84 -19.70 -5.72
N MET A 472 -17.40 -19.26 -4.55
CA MET A 472 -16.01 -18.98 -4.25
C MET A 472 -15.58 -19.78 -3.02
N LEU A 473 -14.48 -20.52 -3.15
CA LEU A 473 -13.83 -21.23 -2.05
C LEU A 473 -12.44 -20.62 -1.86
N THR A 474 -12.11 -20.30 -0.62
CA THR A 474 -10.79 -19.76 -0.26
C THR A 474 -10.19 -20.60 0.84
N ALA A 475 -8.93 -20.99 0.66
CA ALA A 475 -8.11 -21.60 1.71
C ALA A 475 -6.84 -20.78 1.88
N THR A 476 -6.54 -20.36 3.11
CA THR A 476 -5.35 -19.56 3.42
C THR A 476 -4.59 -20.16 4.57
N GLY A 477 -3.28 -20.29 4.41
CA GLY A 477 -2.36 -20.67 5.48
C GLY A 477 -1.28 -19.60 5.65
N SER A 478 -1.00 -19.20 6.87
CA SER A 478 0.10 -18.31 7.23
C SER A 478 0.91 -18.93 8.35
N TRP A 479 2.22 -18.84 8.22
CA TRP A 479 3.15 -19.32 9.23
C TRP A 479 4.26 -18.29 9.44
N ASN A 480 4.63 -18.04 10.69
CA ASN A 480 5.70 -17.13 11.07
C ASN A 480 6.47 -17.72 12.25
N ASN A 481 7.78 -17.69 12.14
CA ASN A 481 8.69 -18.12 13.20
C ASN A 481 9.80 -17.06 13.35
N THR A 482 10.01 -16.58 14.57
CA THR A 482 11.02 -15.56 14.89
C THR A 482 11.82 -16.02 16.08
N LYS A 483 13.14 -15.88 15.96
CA LYS A 483 14.09 -16.13 17.06
C LYS A 483 14.99 -14.91 17.20
N ASN A 484 15.13 -14.41 18.42
CA ASN A 484 16.01 -13.30 18.76
C ASN A 484 16.83 -13.64 20.00
N ASP A 485 18.12 -13.39 19.93
CA ASP A 485 19.06 -13.48 21.05
C ASP A 485 19.59 -12.05 21.30
N VAL A 486 19.56 -11.60 22.55
CA VAL A 486 20.03 -10.27 22.96
C VAL A 486 20.98 -10.43 24.13
N ASN A 487 22.16 -9.90 24.01
CA ASN A 487 23.11 -9.73 25.11
C ASN A 487 23.16 -8.24 25.45
N SER A 488 22.90 -7.88 26.71
CA SER A 488 22.86 -6.49 27.13
C SER A 488 23.55 -6.26 28.47
N HIS A 489 24.24 -5.12 28.53
CA HIS A 489 24.78 -4.53 29.74
C HIS A 489 23.96 -3.29 30.08
N TYR A 490 23.12 -3.42 31.10
CA TYR A 490 22.19 -2.39 31.55
C TYR A 490 22.62 -1.83 32.90
N GLY A 491 22.77 -0.52 33.01
CA GLY A 491 23.09 0.19 34.26
C GLY A 491 22.10 1.32 34.52
N LEU A 492 21.38 1.24 35.64
CA LEU A 492 20.46 2.25 36.12
C LEU A 492 21.00 2.82 37.44
N LYS A 493 21.13 4.15 37.53
CA LYS A 493 21.55 4.87 38.73
C LYS A 493 20.51 5.90 39.13
N TYR A 494 20.13 5.89 40.39
CA TYR A 494 19.24 6.87 41.00
C TYR A 494 20.02 8.02 41.64
N ALA A 495 19.45 9.24 41.63
CA ALA A 495 20.13 10.41 42.19
C ALA A 495 20.07 10.52 43.71
N ASN A 496 18.97 10.01 44.30
CA ASN A 496 18.72 10.19 45.73
C ASN A 496 19.50 9.24 46.65
N GLY A 497 20.09 8.16 46.09
CA GLY A 497 20.79 7.15 46.87
C GLY A 497 19.93 6.31 47.83
N GLU A 498 18.63 6.53 47.87
CA GLU A 498 17.66 5.76 48.67
C GLU A 498 17.32 4.41 48.02
N GLN A 499 17.42 4.35 46.70
CA GLN A 499 17.24 3.13 45.93
C GLN A 499 18.61 2.59 45.49
N PRO A 500 18.82 1.27 45.57
CA PRO A 500 20.05 0.66 45.06
C PRO A 500 20.20 0.81 43.58
N ASP A 501 21.40 1.07 43.10
CA ASP A 501 21.72 1.01 41.66
C ASP A 501 21.39 -0.38 41.11
N ASP A 502 20.84 -0.45 39.89
CA ASP A 502 20.46 -1.69 39.23
C ASP A 502 21.39 -1.91 38.00
N ASN A 503 22.37 -2.79 38.18
CA ASN A 503 23.26 -3.19 37.10
C ASN A 503 22.95 -4.62 36.70
N ARG A 504 22.79 -4.86 35.42
CA ARG A 504 22.39 -6.16 34.86
C ARG A 504 23.27 -6.51 33.66
N ASP A 505 23.95 -7.63 33.76
CA ASP A 505 24.50 -8.30 32.59
C ASP A 505 23.63 -9.49 32.25
N GLN A 506 22.97 -9.44 31.08
CA GLN A 506 21.89 -10.38 30.79
C GLN A 506 21.91 -10.90 29.35
N ILE A 507 21.55 -12.16 29.20
CA ILE A 507 21.26 -12.80 27.91
C ILE A 507 19.77 -13.09 27.85
N SER A 508 19.11 -12.58 26.85
CA SER A 508 17.70 -12.85 26.58
C SER A 508 17.57 -13.67 25.29
N LYS A 509 16.92 -14.82 25.36
CA LYS A 509 16.61 -15.67 24.20
C LYS A 509 15.10 -15.70 24.02
N SER A 510 14.61 -15.19 22.92
CA SER A 510 13.18 -15.15 22.64
C SER A 510 12.83 -15.92 21.38
N PHE A 511 11.71 -16.60 21.46
CA PHE A 511 11.15 -17.39 20.37
C PHE A 511 9.66 -17.08 20.24
N SER A 512 9.22 -16.78 19.02
CA SER A 512 7.82 -16.59 18.68
C SER A 512 7.43 -17.47 17.51
N HIS A 513 6.37 -18.22 17.68
CA HIS A 513 5.78 -19.08 16.66
C HIS A 513 4.31 -18.72 16.48
N PHE A 514 3.90 -18.56 15.23
CA PHE A 514 2.54 -18.20 14.86
C PHE A 514 2.11 -18.98 13.62
N TYR A 515 0.90 -19.54 13.66
CA TYR A 515 0.22 -19.96 12.44
C TYR A 515 -1.25 -19.56 12.45
N LYS A 516 -1.77 -19.38 11.24
CA LYS A 516 -3.17 -19.06 10.97
C LYS A 516 -3.65 -19.87 9.76
N ILE A 517 -4.82 -20.48 9.88
CA ILE A 517 -5.47 -21.24 8.81
C ILE A 517 -6.90 -20.73 8.68
N ASP A 518 -7.29 -20.36 7.46
CA ASP A 518 -8.64 -19.91 7.13
C ASP A 518 -9.22 -20.79 6.02
N PHE A 519 -10.49 -21.18 6.17
CA PHE A 519 -11.30 -21.78 5.12
C PHE A 519 -12.57 -20.96 4.95
N ALA A 520 -12.84 -20.45 3.76
CA ALA A 520 -14.02 -19.68 3.47
C ALA A 520 -14.80 -20.25 2.30
N ILE A 521 -16.12 -20.25 2.44
CA ILE A 521 -17.09 -20.58 1.39
C ILE A 521 -17.98 -19.37 1.22
N ASN A 522 -18.08 -18.84 0.02
CA ASN A 522 -18.96 -17.73 -0.33
C ASN A 522 -19.84 -18.16 -1.50
N TYR A 523 -21.13 -17.92 -1.37
CA TYR A 523 -22.15 -18.19 -2.39
C TYR A 523 -22.88 -16.91 -2.73
N ALA A 524 -22.87 -16.52 -4.00
CA ALA A 524 -23.52 -15.32 -4.51
C ALA A 524 -24.80 -15.68 -5.29
N PHE A 525 -25.95 -15.32 -4.74
CA PHE A 525 -27.25 -15.43 -5.38
C PHE A 525 -27.52 -14.23 -6.28
N HIS A 526 -27.88 -14.48 -7.52
CA HIS A 526 -28.30 -13.46 -8.48
C HIS A 526 -29.83 -13.57 -8.66
N PHE A 527 -30.62 -12.75 -7.93
CA PHE A 527 -32.07 -12.92 -7.90
C PHE A 527 -32.86 -11.86 -8.68
N LEU A 528 -32.30 -10.66 -8.87
CA LEU A 528 -32.85 -9.59 -9.67
C LEU A 528 -31.75 -8.92 -10.48
N THR A 529 -32.12 -8.23 -11.56
CA THR A 529 -31.18 -7.46 -12.37
C THR A 529 -30.44 -6.44 -11.49
N GLY A 530 -29.11 -6.57 -11.39
CA GLY A 530 -28.26 -5.69 -10.57
C GLY A 530 -28.25 -5.98 -9.08
N TRP A 531 -29.04 -6.94 -8.56
CA TRP A 531 -29.03 -7.32 -7.17
C TRP A 531 -28.36 -8.68 -6.93
N HIS A 532 -27.47 -8.73 -5.95
CA HIS A 532 -26.77 -9.94 -5.54
C HIS A 532 -26.82 -10.07 -4.00
N LEU A 533 -27.18 -11.26 -3.54
CA LEU A 533 -27.07 -11.61 -2.12
C LEU A 533 -25.92 -12.59 -1.95
N ASN A 534 -24.91 -12.23 -1.19
CA ASN A 534 -23.82 -13.12 -0.86
C ASN A 534 -24.00 -13.67 0.55
N LEU A 535 -23.88 -14.97 0.67
CA LEU A 535 -23.80 -15.68 1.95
C LEU A 535 -22.43 -16.31 2.06
N GLY A 536 -21.74 -16.04 3.15
CA GLY A 536 -20.40 -16.54 3.41
C GLY A 536 -20.28 -17.19 4.78
N TYR A 537 -19.46 -18.21 4.84
CA TYR A 537 -18.99 -18.82 6.09
C TYR A 537 -17.48 -18.91 6.02
N THR A 538 -16.81 -18.52 7.11
CA THR A 538 -15.34 -18.65 7.24
C THR A 538 -15.03 -19.27 8.59
N HIS A 539 -14.25 -20.34 8.57
CA HIS A 539 -13.61 -20.92 9.74
C HIS A 539 -12.17 -20.44 9.81
N ASN A 540 -11.80 -19.84 10.93
CA ASN A 540 -10.47 -19.33 11.19
C ASN A 540 -9.89 -20.02 12.43
N LYS A 541 -8.67 -20.53 12.33
CA LYS A 541 -7.90 -21.03 13.45
C LYS A 541 -6.55 -20.33 13.50
N GLN A 542 -6.26 -19.73 14.64
CA GLN A 542 -4.98 -19.05 14.88
C GLN A 542 -4.34 -19.58 16.16
N TYR A 543 -3.03 -19.76 16.13
CA TYR A 543 -2.25 -20.15 17.28
C TYR A 543 -0.98 -19.31 17.34
N SER A 544 -0.66 -18.81 18.52
CA SER A 544 0.61 -18.16 18.82
C SER A 544 1.25 -18.75 20.06
N LYS A 545 2.57 -18.88 20.02
CA LYS A 545 3.40 -19.26 21.16
C LYS A 545 4.57 -18.30 21.23
N GLU A 546 4.75 -17.70 22.38
CA GLU A 546 5.88 -16.84 22.68
C GLU A 546 6.60 -17.35 23.93
N HIS A 547 7.90 -17.33 23.90
CA HIS A 547 8.76 -17.82 24.95
C HIS A 547 9.99 -16.94 25.02
N ARG A 548 10.35 -16.51 26.21
CA ARG A 548 11.59 -15.77 26.48
C ARG A 548 12.27 -16.36 27.72
N ASP A 549 13.52 -16.73 27.57
CA ASP A 549 14.44 -17.06 28.64
C ASP A 549 15.37 -15.88 28.91
N LEU A 550 15.46 -15.48 30.15
CA LEU A 550 16.36 -14.41 30.61
C LEU A 550 17.38 -14.98 31.59
N TYR A 551 18.63 -14.78 31.33
CA TYR A 551 19.76 -15.21 32.15
C TYR A 551 20.49 -13.98 32.69
N ARG A 552 20.79 -13.97 33.99
CA ARG A 552 21.42 -12.88 34.72
C ARG A 552 22.87 -13.24 35.02
N LEU A 553 23.80 -12.85 34.14
CA LEU A 553 25.23 -13.13 34.31
C LEU A 553 25.81 -12.44 35.55
N ASP A 554 25.29 -11.27 35.91
CA ASP A 554 25.64 -10.50 37.10
C ASP A 554 25.32 -11.21 38.44
N TRP A 555 24.59 -12.33 38.41
CA TRP A 555 24.38 -13.18 39.60
C TRP A 555 25.57 -14.12 39.87
N ASP A 556 26.48 -14.25 38.93
CA ASP A 556 27.75 -14.99 39.12
C ASP A 556 28.85 -14.00 39.48
N GLU A 557 29.33 -14.07 40.73
CA GLU A 557 30.37 -13.17 41.24
C GLU A 557 31.72 -13.30 40.48
N SER A 558 31.91 -14.41 39.78
CA SER A 558 33.10 -14.65 38.94
C SER A 558 33.01 -14.08 37.55
N TYR A 559 31.83 -13.60 37.14
CA TYR A 559 31.62 -13.07 35.80
C TYR A 559 32.28 -11.71 35.62
N ASN A 560 33.10 -11.60 34.58
CA ASN A 560 33.73 -10.35 34.18
C ASN A 560 33.19 -9.95 32.79
N PRO A 561 32.51 -8.77 32.65
CA PRO A 561 31.97 -8.31 31.35
C PRO A 561 33.02 -8.12 30.26
N ASP A 562 34.29 -7.92 30.62
CA ASP A 562 35.40 -7.71 29.67
C ASP A 562 35.97 -9.03 29.13
N GLU A 563 35.50 -10.18 29.63
CA GLU A 563 35.91 -11.51 29.16
C GLU A 563 34.91 -12.09 28.16
N THR A 564 35.27 -13.27 27.62
CA THR A 564 34.35 -14.00 26.72
C THR A 564 33.13 -14.50 27.47
N LEU A 565 31.95 -14.50 26.81
CA LEU A 565 30.70 -15.04 27.39
C LEU A 565 30.93 -16.46 27.93
N PRO A 566 30.37 -16.81 29.12
CA PRO A 566 30.40 -18.16 29.66
C PRO A 566 29.82 -19.20 28.69
N SER A 567 30.21 -20.45 28.86
CA SER A 567 29.60 -21.53 28.08
C SER A 567 28.10 -21.62 28.36
N MET A 568 27.32 -22.18 27.42
CA MET A 568 25.86 -22.32 27.57
C MET A 568 25.49 -23.13 28.82
N SER A 569 26.26 -24.14 29.19
CA SER A 569 26.06 -24.94 30.41
C SER A 569 26.23 -24.12 31.70
N ASP A 570 27.10 -23.13 31.68
CA ASP A 570 27.42 -22.32 32.86
C ASP A 570 26.36 -21.25 33.12
N TYR A 571 25.88 -20.55 32.10
CA TYR A 571 24.86 -19.52 32.29
C TYR A 571 23.43 -20.04 32.38
N MET A 572 23.12 -21.26 31.90
CA MET A 572 21.75 -21.80 32.00
C MET A 572 21.25 -21.90 33.45
N ARG A 573 22.13 -22.04 34.43
CA ARG A 573 21.76 -22.03 35.86
C ARG A 573 21.40 -20.65 36.41
N LEU A 574 21.78 -19.60 35.72
CA LEU A 574 21.56 -18.20 36.09
C LEU A 574 20.21 -17.66 35.53
N ILE A 575 19.24 -18.52 35.35
CA ILE A 575 17.93 -18.15 34.77
C ILE A 575 17.15 -17.26 35.77
N ASP A 576 16.66 -16.13 35.26
CA ASP A 576 15.74 -15.26 35.98
C ASP A 576 14.28 -15.72 35.72
N GLY A 577 13.83 -16.73 36.44
CA GLY A 577 12.49 -17.30 36.30
C GLY A 577 11.36 -16.29 36.46
N ASN A 578 11.58 -15.19 37.21
CA ASN A 578 10.59 -14.12 37.36
C ASN A 578 10.36 -13.32 36.10
N ASN A 579 11.33 -13.32 35.18
CA ASN A 579 11.29 -12.57 33.93
C ASN A 579 11.33 -13.44 32.68
N CYS A 580 11.00 -14.73 32.83
CA CYS A 580 10.84 -15.70 31.72
C CYS A 580 9.35 -15.93 31.39
N PRO A 581 8.72 -15.11 30.55
CA PRO A 581 7.32 -15.32 30.17
C PRO A 581 7.17 -16.46 29.17
N HIS A 582 6.16 -17.30 29.39
CA HIS A 582 5.71 -18.33 28.45
C HIS A 582 4.25 -18.08 28.09
N TYR A 583 3.97 -17.75 26.86
CA TYR A 583 2.63 -17.41 26.40
C TYR A 583 2.19 -18.34 25.28
N THR A 584 0.99 -18.91 25.42
CA THR A 584 0.30 -19.55 24.30
C THR A 584 -1.09 -18.97 24.17
N ASN A 585 -1.51 -18.71 22.95
CA ASN A 585 -2.87 -18.28 22.64
C ASN A 585 -3.40 -19.09 21.46
N SER A 586 -4.59 -19.67 21.65
CA SER A 586 -5.34 -20.36 20.60
C SER A 586 -6.66 -19.66 20.40
N GLN A 587 -6.91 -19.19 19.18
CA GLN A 587 -8.15 -18.54 18.79
C GLN A 587 -8.83 -19.34 17.70
N HIS A 588 -10.13 -19.54 17.85
CA HIS A 588 -11.03 -20.07 16.83
C HIS A 588 -12.11 -19.04 16.56
N GLU A 589 -12.40 -18.81 15.31
CA GLU A 589 -13.39 -17.83 14.91
C GLU A 589 -14.27 -18.41 13.79
N GLU A 590 -15.57 -18.40 14.03
CA GLU A 590 -16.60 -18.76 13.06
C GLU A 590 -17.27 -17.47 12.57
N ILE A 591 -17.13 -17.17 11.28
CA ILE A 591 -17.61 -15.91 10.69
C ILE A 591 -18.74 -16.22 9.73
N PHE A 592 -19.91 -15.69 10.03
CA PHE A 592 -21.09 -15.72 9.16
C PHE A 592 -21.24 -14.36 8.49
N SER A 593 -21.11 -14.33 7.17
CA SER A 593 -21.16 -13.12 6.37
C SER A 593 -22.42 -13.07 5.53
N THR A 594 -23.16 -11.98 5.61
CA THR A 594 -24.29 -11.72 4.70
C THR A 594 -24.08 -10.37 4.08
N SER A 595 -24.13 -10.28 2.75
CA SER A 595 -24.04 -8.98 2.09
C SER A 595 -25.01 -8.88 0.92
N LEU A 596 -25.69 -7.73 0.85
CA LEU A 596 -26.58 -7.37 -0.22
C LEU A 596 -25.91 -6.30 -1.08
N HIS A 597 -25.78 -6.58 -2.35
CA HIS A 597 -25.18 -5.68 -3.34
C HIS A 597 -26.19 -5.27 -4.39
N ARG A 598 -26.13 -4.02 -4.79
CA ARG A 598 -26.81 -3.49 -5.96
C ARG A 598 -25.83 -2.74 -6.85
N HIS A 599 -25.85 -3.03 -8.15
CA HIS A 599 -25.09 -2.33 -9.16
C HIS A 599 -26.00 -1.90 -10.29
N ASP A 600 -26.05 -0.61 -10.55
CA ASP A 600 -26.74 -0.02 -11.70
C ASP A 600 -25.72 0.74 -12.56
N TYR A 601 -25.68 0.44 -13.83
CA TYR A 601 -24.76 1.07 -14.77
C TYR A 601 -25.53 1.59 -16.00
N ASP A 602 -25.62 2.90 -16.14
CA ASP A 602 -26.17 3.56 -17.33
C ASP A 602 -25.06 4.25 -18.11
N SER A 603 -24.54 3.58 -19.09
CA SER A 603 -23.44 4.09 -19.89
C SER A 603 -23.83 5.20 -20.86
N LYS A 604 -25.11 5.27 -21.36
CA LYS A 604 -25.59 6.35 -22.22
C LYS A 604 -25.51 7.70 -21.48
N ARG A 605 -25.75 7.68 -20.18
CA ARG A 605 -25.69 8.87 -19.31
C ARG A 605 -24.40 8.98 -18.51
N GLY A 606 -23.47 8.02 -18.66
CA GLY A 606 -22.22 7.97 -17.89
C GLY A 606 -22.47 7.93 -16.39
N ARG A 607 -23.42 7.09 -15.94
CA ARG A 607 -23.81 6.97 -14.54
C ARG A 607 -23.50 5.57 -14.03
N TYR A 608 -23.00 5.52 -12.82
CA TYR A 608 -22.80 4.29 -12.05
C TYR A 608 -23.32 4.49 -10.64
N PHE A 609 -24.02 3.49 -10.13
CA PHE A 609 -24.47 3.42 -8.75
C PHE A 609 -24.14 2.05 -8.20
N SER A 610 -23.49 2.01 -7.04
CA SER A 610 -23.23 0.81 -6.27
C SER A 610 -23.66 1.02 -4.82
N PHE A 611 -24.41 0.08 -4.30
CA PHE A 611 -24.79 0.00 -2.90
C PHE A 611 -24.44 -1.38 -2.38
N THR A 612 -23.75 -1.43 -1.25
CA THR A 612 -23.41 -2.69 -0.57
C THR A 612 -23.66 -2.52 0.90
N THR A 613 -24.43 -3.41 1.49
CA THR A 613 -24.52 -3.56 2.94
C THR A 613 -24.07 -4.94 3.35
N ARG A 614 -23.26 -5.03 4.41
CA ARG A 614 -22.75 -6.31 4.93
C ARG A 614 -22.98 -6.39 6.42
N LEU A 615 -23.26 -7.58 6.88
CA LEU A 615 -23.24 -7.95 8.29
C LEU A 615 -22.34 -9.17 8.46
N ASN A 616 -21.25 -9.00 9.18
CA ASN A 616 -20.38 -10.09 9.58
C ASN A 616 -20.62 -10.36 11.07
N ALA A 617 -21.05 -11.57 11.39
CA ALA A 617 -21.21 -12.05 12.76
C ALA A 617 -20.07 -13.04 13.05
N HIS A 618 -19.18 -12.67 13.95
CA HIS A 618 -18.03 -13.45 14.37
C HIS A 618 -18.32 -14.11 15.72
N TYR A 619 -18.26 -15.41 15.79
CA TYR A 619 -18.22 -16.14 17.04
C TYR A 619 -16.76 -16.46 17.34
N SER A 620 -16.15 -15.70 18.24
CA SER A 620 -14.73 -15.80 18.59
C SER A 620 -14.56 -16.52 19.92
N THR A 621 -13.70 -17.53 19.95
CA THR A 621 -13.30 -18.27 21.15
C THR A 621 -11.79 -18.18 21.27
N GLN A 622 -11.29 -17.64 22.39
CA GLN A 622 -9.87 -17.55 22.69
C GLN A 622 -9.54 -18.29 23.98
N ASN A 623 -8.44 -19.01 23.98
CA ASN A 623 -7.89 -19.70 25.14
C ASN A 623 -6.39 -19.37 25.24
N GLY A 624 -6.00 -18.73 26.33
CA GLY A 624 -4.62 -18.39 26.62
C GLY A 624 -4.05 -19.22 27.76
N VAL A 625 -2.76 -19.48 27.74
CA VAL A 625 -1.98 -19.92 28.90
C VAL A 625 -0.81 -18.97 29.04
N TYR A 626 -0.76 -18.25 30.13
CA TYR A 626 0.27 -17.24 30.41
C TYR A 626 0.95 -17.62 31.70
N ALA A 627 2.20 -17.97 31.62
CA ALA A 627 3.03 -18.36 32.77
C ALA A 627 4.19 -17.38 32.93
N ARG A 628 4.46 -16.99 34.19
CA ARG A 628 5.60 -16.18 34.57
C ARG A 628 5.95 -16.47 36.00
N ALA A 629 7.20 -16.77 36.27
CA ALA A 629 7.61 -17.31 37.57
C ALA A 629 6.77 -18.54 37.95
N GLU A 630 6.28 -18.57 39.16
CA GLU A 630 5.39 -19.63 39.66
C GLU A 630 3.91 -19.41 39.31
N LYS A 631 3.55 -18.25 38.77
CA LYS A 631 2.15 -17.90 38.45
C LYS A 631 1.80 -18.31 37.04
N THR A 632 0.72 -19.08 36.91
CA THR A 632 0.11 -19.44 35.63
C THR A 632 -1.35 -19.01 35.60
N VAL A 633 -1.70 -18.22 34.61
CA VAL A 633 -3.06 -17.71 34.37
C VAL A 633 -3.58 -18.29 33.07
N ARG A 634 -4.86 -18.69 33.03
CA ARG A 634 -5.53 -19.27 31.86
C ARG A 634 -6.76 -18.44 31.47
N PRO A 635 -6.57 -17.25 30.93
CA PRO A 635 -7.70 -16.43 30.49
C PRO A 635 -8.41 -17.08 29.32
N LYS A 636 -9.74 -16.96 29.32
CA LYS A 636 -10.60 -17.42 28.23
C LYS A 636 -11.56 -16.30 27.87
N ASP A 637 -11.82 -16.18 26.59
CA ASP A 637 -12.82 -15.25 26.06
C ASP A 637 -13.67 -15.95 25.01
N CYS A 638 -15.00 -15.80 25.10
CA CYS A 638 -15.95 -16.39 24.16
C CYS A 638 -17.08 -15.41 23.94
N ARG A 639 -17.22 -14.92 22.68
CA ARG A 639 -18.22 -13.90 22.38
C ARG A 639 -18.62 -13.78 20.94
N TRP A 640 -19.77 -13.17 20.71
CA TRP A 640 -20.19 -12.69 19.40
C TRP A 640 -19.72 -11.25 19.20
N LEU A 641 -19.13 -10.99 18.02
CA LEU A 641 -18.75 -9.67 17.55
C LEU A 641 -19.50 -9.37 16.25
N PHE A 642 -20.24 -8.27 16.20
CA PHE A 642 -21.03 -7.88 15.03
C PHE A 642 -20.37 -6.71 14.32
N LYS A 643 -20.03 -6.89 13.04
CA LYS A 643 -19.31 -5.92 12.22
C LYS A 643 -20.13 -5.52 11.00
N PRO A 644 -21.13 -4.62 11.15
CA PRO A 644 -21.88 -4.09 10.03
C PRO A 644 -21.05 -3.11 9.20
N SER A 645 -21.29 -3.10 7.87
CA SER A 645 -20.75 -2.08 6.98
C SER A 645 -21.73 -1.67 5.90
N ILE A 646 -21.62 -0.45 5.42
CA ILE A 646 -22.39 0.13 4.33
C ILE A 646 -21.43 0.84 3.40
N ASP A 647 -21.49 0.52 2.11
CA ASP A 647 -20.73 1.17 1.05
C ASP A 647 -21.69 1.71 0.00
N VAL A 648 -21.56 2.97 -0.33
CA VAL A 648 -22.32 3.63 -1.40
C VAL A 648 -21.34 4.33 -2.32
N GLU A 649 -21.43 4.05 -3.61
CA GLU A 649 -20.69 4.77 -4.64
C GLU A 649 -21.67 5.22 -5.74
N CYS A 650 -21.58 6.48 -6.11
CA CYS A 650 -22.33 7.06 -7.20
C CYS A 650 -21.41 7.85 -8.12
N GLN A 651 -21.47 7.58 -9.41
CA GLN A 651 -20.77 8.36 -10.44
C GLN A 651 -21.80 8.93 -11.40
N THR A 652 -21.65 10.22 -11.73
CA THR A 652 -22.61 10.96 -12.58
C THR A 652 -21.89 11.79 -13.64
N ARG A 653 -22.66 12.37 -14.54
CA ARG A 653 -22.18 13.28 -15.59
C ARG A 653 -21.03 12.75 -16.43
N ASN A 654 -21.22 11.63 -17.11
CA ASN A 654 -20.17 11.05 -17.94
C ASN A 654 -18.86 10.82 -17.15
N TRP A 655 -18.96 10.32 -15.92
CA TRP A 655 -17.83 10.02 -15.03
C TRP A 655 -17.09 11.25 -14.45
N HIS A 656 -17.71 12.43 -14.53
CA HIS A 656 -17.11 13.66 -13.98
C HIS A 656 -17.23 13.74 -12.47
N ASP A 657 -18.38 13.36 -11.92
CA ASP A 657 -18.65 13.43 -10.48
C ASP A 657 -18.60 12.04 -9.84
N THR A 658 -17.94 11.93 -8.71
CA THR A 658 -17.90 10.70 -7.92
C THR A 658 -18.24 11.03 -6.49
N TYR A 659 -19.21 10.30 -5.92
CA TYR A 659 -19.61 10.34 -4.53
C TYR A 659 -19.35 8.97 -3.92
N GLN A 660 -18.67 8.93 -2.79
CA GLN A 660 -18.45 7.69 -2.05
C GLN A 660 -18.78 7.94 -0.58
N PHE A 661 -19.50 7.01 0.01
CA PHE A 661 -19.77 6.95 1.43
C PHE A 661 -19.48 5.54 1.91
N HIS A 662 -18.71 5.43 2.97
CA HIS A 662 -18.37 4.18 3.60
C HIS A 662 -18.57 4.30 5.10
N TYR A 663 -19.25 3.32 5.68
CA TYR A 663 -19.40 3.12 7.11
C TYR A 663 -19.03 1.69 7.45
N ASN A 664 -18.20 1.50 8.48
CA ASN A 664 -17.97 0.19 9.06
C ASN A 664 -17.78 0.26 10.56
N THR A 665 -18.19 -0.82 11.22
CA THR A 665 -17.89 -1.06 12.63
C THR A 665 -16.83 -2.13 12.73
N ASP A 666 -15.79 -1.88 13.50
CA ASP A 666 -14.76 -2.85 13.84
C ASP A 666 -14.77 -3.12 15.34
N MET A 667 -14.98 -4.37 15.72
CA MET A 667 -14.91 -4.83 17.11
C MET A 667 -13.67 -5.71 17.25
N HIS A 668 -12.81 -5.32 18.18
CA HIS A 668 -11.58 -6.05 18.47
C HIS A 668 -11.79 -6.99 19.65
N PRO A 669 -11.45 -8.28 19.54
CA PRO A 669 -11.44 -9.20 20.67
C PRO A 669 -10.41 -8.72 21.70
N LEU A 670 -10.53 -9.22 22.93
CA LEU A 670 -9.60 -8.90 23.99
C LEU A 670 -8.19 -9.42 23.69
N ASN A 671 -7.18 -8.62 23.99
CA ASN A 671 -5.81 -9.13 24.06
C ASN A 671 -5.64 -9.87 25.40
N LEU A 672 -5.59 -11.20 25.34
CA LEU A 672 -5.51 -12.04 26.53
C LEU A 672 -4.24 -11.81 27.36
N ALA A 673 -3.16 -11.30 26.76
CA ALA A 673 -1.96 -10.91 27.50
C ALA A 673 -2.20 -9.70 28.42
N GLN A 674 -3.06 -8.76 27.98
CA GLN A 674 -3.44 -7.60 28.81
C GLN A 674 -4.50 -7.96 29.87
N VAL A 675 -5.27 -9.02 29.65
CA VAL A 675 -6.25 -9.54 30.61
C VAL A 675 -5.60 -10.39 31.70
N ALA A 676 -4.50 -11.06 31.38
CA ALA A 676 -3.79 -11.92 32.31
C ALA A 676 -3.26 -11.11 33.50
N ASP A 677 -3.70 -11.47 34.73
CA ASP A 677 -3.23 -10.84 35.98
C ASP A 677 -1.80 -11.24 36.29
N LEU A 678 -0.85 -10.71 35.52
CA LEU A 678 0.58 -10.89 35.63
C LEU A 678 1.29 -9.55 35.69
N THR A 679 2.43 -9.49 36.37
CA THR A 679 3.27 -8.29 36.47
C THR A 679 4.59 -8.54 35.75
N ASP A 680 4.97 -7.63 34.85
CA ASP A 680 6.27 -7.61 34.18
C ASP A 680 7.17 -6.55 34.79
N THR A 681 8.26 -6.99 35.44
CA THR A 681 9.28 -6.16 36.07
C THR A 681 10.63 -6.24 35.35
N SER A 682 10.68 -6.80 34.16
CA SER A 682 11.92 -6.93 33.38
C SER A 682 12.58 -5.58 33.06
N ASN A 683 11.76 -4.52 32.93
CA ASN A 683 12.24 -3.14 32.92
C ASN A 683 11.82 -2.47 34.24
N PRO A 684 12.74 -2.12 35.13
CA PRO A 684 12.41 -1.55 36.45
C PRO A 684 11.78 -0.14 36.35
N LEU A 685 12.06 0.60 35.27
CA LEU A 685 11.47 1.92 35.03
C LEU A 685 10.12 1.86 34.27
N ALA A 686 9.66 0.68 33.83
CA ALA A 686 8.43 0.51 33.03
C ALA A 686 7.73 -0.81 33.38
N VAL A 687 7.20 -0.90 34.61
CA VAL A 687 6.47 -2.08 35.10
C VAL A 687 5.13 -2.20 34.40
N GLN A 688 4.78 -3.37 33.89
CA GLN A 688 3.49 -3.63 33.26
C GLN A 688 2.64 -4.59 34.11
N LYS A 689 1.36 -4.29 34.25
CA LYS A 689 0.38 -5.14 34.94
C LYS A 689 -0.79 -5.46 34.02
N GLY A 690 -1.33 -6.68 34.10
CA GLY A 690 -2.56 -7.02 33.39
C GLY A 690 -3.82 -6.56 34.14
N ASN A 691 -4.97 -6.53 33.45
CA ASN A 691 -6.27 -6.18 34.02
C ASN A 691 -7.37 -7.15 33.55
N PRO A 692 -7.85 -8.06 34.43
CA PRO A 692 -8.91 -9.02 34.07
C PRO A 692 -10.27 -8.39 33.73
N ASN A 693 -10.50 -7.13 34.10
CA ASN A 693 -11.77 -6.44 33.92
C ASN A 693 -11.92 -5.72 32.55
N LEU A 694 -11.00 -5.94 31.62
CA LEU A 694 -11.07 -5.33 30.30
C LEU A 694 -12.28 -5.78 29.49
N ARG A 695 -12.83 -4.84 28.75
CA ARG A 695 -13.93 -5.04 27.79
C ARG A 695 -13.42 -4.86 26.34
N PRO A 696 -14.04 -5.52 25.36
CA PRO A 696 -13.70 -5.31 23.97
C PRO A 696 -13.91 -3.86 23.53
N SER A 697 -13.02 -3.40 22.69
CA SER A 697 -13.14 -2.08 22.06
C SER A 697 -13.96 -2.19 20.77
N THR A 698 -14.72 -1.13 20.50
CA THR A 698 -15.49 -0.98 19.25
C THR A 698 -15.12 0.35 18.59
N THR A 699 -14.82 0.31 17.31
CA THR A 699 -14.52 1.49 16.49
C THR A 699 -15.55 1.61 15.39
N HIS A 700 -16.20 2.78 15.30
CA HIS A 700 -17.08 3.15 14.21
C HIS A 700 -16.33 4.08 13.27
N ASN A 701 -16.16 3.65 12.01
CA ASN A 701 -15.50 4.44 10.99
C ASN A 701 -16.51 4.93 9.97
N VAL A 702 -16.45 6.22 9.67
CA VAL A 702 -17.23 6.88 8.64
C VAL A 702 -16.29 7.57 7.69
N SER A 703 -16.43 7.35 6.39
CA SER A 703 -15.73 8.14 5.39
C SER A 703 -16.65 8.60 4.28
N ALA A 704 -16.40 9.80 3.78
CA ALA A 704 -17.09 10.39 2.65
C ALA A 704 -16.09 11.02 1.68
N MET A 705 -16.32 10.84 0.40
CA MET A 705 -15.57 11.48 -0.66
C MET A 705 -16.51 12.05 -1.71
N PHE A 706 -16.23 13.27 -2.08
CA PHE A 706 -16.81 13.92 -3.25
C PHE A 706 -15.68 14.35 -4.18
N ASN A 707 -15.73 13.96 -5.44
CA ASN A 707 -14.78 14.38 -6.46
C ASN A 707 -15.57 14.83 -7.70
N THR A 708 -15.32 16.04 -8.15
CA THR A 708 -15.86 16.56 -9.42
C THR A 708 -14.72 16.96 -10.34
N ARG A 709 -14.85 16.59 -11.62
CA ARG A 709 -13.94 17.01 -12.67
C ARG A 709 -14.68 17.97 -13.59
N PHE A 710 -14.03 19.01 -14.01
CA PHE A 710 -14.62 20.02 -14.89
C PHE A 710 -13.64 20.47 -15.98
N GLY A 711 -14.20 20.89 -17.09
CA GLY A 711 -13.39 21.24 -18.26
C GLY A 711 -12.69 20.01 -18.87
N THR A 712 -11.73 20.29 -19.70
CA THR A 712 -10.82 19.29 -20.27
C THR A 712 -9.47 19.38 -19.54
N HIS A 713 -8.70 18.29 -19.36
CA HIS A 713 -7.33 18.29 -18.84
C HIS A 713 -7.16 18.43 -17.31
N GLY A 714 -7.81 17.52 -16.56
CA GLY A 714 -7.42 17.26 -15.19
C GLY A 714 -7.73 18.36 -14.16
N GLN A 715 -8.65 19.29 -14.48
CA GLN A 715 -9.18 20.21 -13.48
C GLN A 715 -10.15 19.47 -12.57
N PHE A 716 -10.03 19.64 -11.25
CA PHE A 716 -10.85 18.92 -10.28
C PHE A 716 -11.05 19.71 -8.99
N ILE A 717 -12.09 19.35 -8.27
CA ILE A 717 -12.26 19.64 -6.85
C ILE A 717 -12.54 18.29 -6.18
N ILE A 718 -11.83 18.00 -5.10
CA ILE A 718 -12.01 16.80 -4.32
C ILE A 718 -12.15 17.16 -2.85
N PHE A 719 -13.19 16.64 -2.22
CA PHE A 719 -13.39 16.67 -0.77
C PHE A 719 -13.31 15.25 -0.23
N ARG A 720 -12.58 15.06 0.87
CA ARG A 720 -12.52 13.81 1.62
C ARG A 720 -12.68 14.11 3.09
N SER A 721 -13.46 13.27 3.76
CA SER A 721 -13.59 13.33 5.22
C SER A 721 -13.70 11.92 5.78
N ASN A 722 -12.95 11.64 6.84
CA ASN A 722 -13.05 10.41 7.61
C ASN A 722 -13.07 10.72 9.09
N ALA A 723 -13.91 9.98 9.82
CA ALA A 723 -14.01 10.06 11.25
C ALA A 723 -14.05 8.65 11.85
N SER A 724 -13.37 8.48 12.98
CA SER A 724 -13.39 7.24 13.77
C SER A 724 -13.76 7.57 15.20
N ILE A 725 -14.80 6.91 15.72
CA ILE A 725 -15.30 7.04 17.09
C ILE A 725 -15.05 5.72 17.80
N MET A 726 -14.41 5.75 18.95
CA MET A 726 -13.97 4.60 19.71
C MET A 726 -14.72 4.47 21.03
N HIS A 727 -15.29 3.28 21.26
CA HIS A 727 -15.93 2.92 22.51
C HIS A 727 -15.11 1.84 23.22
N ASN A 728 -14.99 1.95 24.56
CA ASN A 728 -14.20 1.05 25.38
C ASN A 728 -12.75 0.87 24.86
N LEU A 729 -12.15 1.92 24.32
CA LEU A 729 -10.75 1.86 23.88
C LEU A 729 -9.87 1.41 25.04
N VAL A 730 -8.99 0.44 24.80
CA VAL A 730 -7.99 0.04 25.80
C VAL A 730 -6.86 1.06 25.78
N ALA A 731 -6.77 1.85 26.83
CA ALA A 731 -5.69 2.81 27.09
C ALA A 731 -4.81 2.30 28.23
N MET A 732 -3.61 2.88 28.37
CA MET A 732 -2.71 2.54 29.47
C MET A 732 -2.82 3.59 30.57
N ASN A 733 -3.31 3.19 31.75
CA ASN A 733 -3.18 4.02 32.94
C ASN A 733 -1.71 4.04 33.38
N SER A 734 -1.05 5.17 33.24
CA SER A 734 0.35 5.38 33.64
C SER A 734 0.41 6.00 35.03
N ILE A 735 0.98 5.27 35.98
CA ILE A 735 1.20 5.72 37.37
C ILE A 735 2.69 6.01 37.51
N TYR A 736 3.02 7.23 37.85
CA TYR A 736 4.41 7.70 37.94
C TYR A 736 4.91 7.71 39.39
N ASP A 737 6.09 7.16 39.61
CA ASP A 737 6.80 7.23 40.89
C ASP A 737 7.87 8.33 40.83
N HIS A 738 7.67 9.42 41.55
CA HIS A 738 8.58 10.57 41.60
C HIS A 738 9.94 10.26 42.19
N SER A 739 10.07 9.24 43.06
CA SER A 739 11.31 8.89 43.72
C SER A 739 12.28 8.14 42.83
N THR A 740 11.74 7.29 41.95
CA THR A 740 12.52 6.41 41.06
C THR A 740 12.48 6.85 39.60
N GLY A 741 11.45 7.64 39.23
CA GLY A 741 11.17 7.94 37.82
C GLY A 741 10.54 6.76 37.07
N ALA A 742 10.07 5.74 37.78
CA ALA A 742 9.45 4.56 37.19
C ALA A 742 7.98 4.77 36.87
N TYR A 743 7.50 4.13 35.81
CA TYR A 743 6.10 4.04 35.45
C TYR A 743 5.53 2.66 35.73
N THR A 744 4.33 2.60 36.25
CA THR A 744 3.50 1.39 36.25
C THR A 744 2.38 1.59 35.23
N TYR A 745 2.30 0.70 34.26
CA TYR A 745 1.29 0.72 33.20
C TYR A 745 0.24 -0.36 33.44
N ILE A 746 -1.03 0.04 33.46
CA ILE A 746 -2.17 -0.86 33.66
C ILE A 746 -3.18 -0.60 32.53
N PRO A 747 -3.53 -1.59 31.69
CA PRO A 747 -4.52 -1.40 30.64
C PRO A 747 -5.91 -1.19 31.23
N VAL A 748 -6.63 -0.17 30.76
CA VAL A 748 -7.98 0.20 31.21
C VAL A 748 -8.85 0.58 30.03
N ASN A 749 -10.18 0.44 30.16
CA ASN A 749 -11.09 0.93 29.13
C ASN A 749 -11.44 2.39 29.35
N VAL A 750 -11.32 3.19 28.31
CA VAL A 750 -11.71 4.62 28.28
C VAL A 750 -12.71 4.88 27.15
N ASN A 751 -13.52 5.92 27.32
CA ASN A 751 -14.50 6.38 26.33
C ASN A 751 -14.26 7.86 25.98
N GLY A 752 -14.78 8.28 24.84
CA GLY A 752 -14.67 9.65 24.38
C GLY A 752 -13.55 9.89 23.35
N ASN A 753 -12.80 8.85 22.97
CA ASN A 753 -11.78 8.94 21.93
C ASN A 753 -12.41 9.03 20.55
N TRP A 754 -12.04 10.05 19.77
CA TRP A 754 -12.40 10.13 18.35
C TRP A 754 -11.41 10.98 17.56
N ILE A 755 -11.29 10.68 16.29
CA ILE A 755 -10.44 11.40 15.34
C ILE A 755 -11.26 11.74 14.09
N SER A 756 -11.05 12.93 13.55
CA SER A 756 -11.62 13.36 12.27
C SER A 756 -10.56 14.00 11.41
N ASN A 757 -10.49 13.57 10.15
CA ASN A 757 -9.59 14.11 9.15
C ASN A 757 -10.40 14.53 7.93
N SER A 758 -10.31 15.80 7.55
CA SER A 758 -11.01 16.36 6.39
C SER A 758 -10.03 17.08 5.48
N SER A 759 -10.20 16.94 4.17
CA SER A 759 -9.37 17.66 3.21
C SER A 759 -10.19 18.12 2.01
N ILE A 760 -9.81 19.27 1.48
CA ILE A 760 -10.30 19.80 0.20
C ILE A 760 -9.11 20.10 -0.70
N GLY A 761 -9.07 19.47 -1.87
CA GLY A 761 -8.08 19.71 -2.90
C GLY A 761 -8.72 20.25 -4.16
N ALA A 762 -8.06 21.15 -4.84
CA ALA A 762 -8.51 21.72 -6.10
C ALA A 762 -7.34 21.98 -7.04
N ARG A 763 -7.58 21.74 -8.33
CA ARG A 763 -6.64 22.09 -9.41
C ARG A 763 -7.38 22.83 -10.49
N ARG A 764 -6.79 23.94 -10.95
CA ARG A 764 -7.35 24.75 -12.03
C ARG A 764 -6.25 25.31 -12.94
N ALA A 765 -6.50 25.32 -14.25
CA ALA A 765 -5.70 26.08 -15.20
C ALA A 765 -6.12 27.55 -15.13
N LEU A 766 -5.14 28.47 -14.96
CA LEU A 766 -5.37 29.92 -14.88
C LEU A 766 -5.38 30.57 -16.25
N THR A 767 -4.82 29.94 -17.26
CA THR A 767 -4.73 30.44 -18.63
C THR A 767 -5.50 29.59 -19.62
N LYS A 768 -5.94 30.15 -20.72
CA LYS A 768 -6.60 29.39 -21.81
C LYS A 768 -5.64 28.40 -22.49
N ARG A 769 -4.35 28.68 -22.53
CA ARG A 769 -3.30 27.81 -23.05
C ARG A 769 -2.95 26.67 -22.06
N ARG A 770 -3.38 26.82 -20.78
CA ARG A 770 -3.15 25.85 -19.70
C ARG A 770 -1.67 25.64 -19.36
N ASP A 771 -0.87 26.64 -19.68
CA ASP A 771 0.53 26.71 -19.35
C ASP A 771 0.76 27.13 -17.88
N LEU A 772 -0.23 27.76 -17.25
CA LEU A 772 -0.21 28.14 -15.84
C LEU A 772 -1.34 27.42 -15.08
N ASN A 773 -0.96 26.58 -14.11
CA ASN A 773 -1.86 25.78 -13.31
C ASN A 773 -1.65 26.09 -11.82
N ILE A 774 -2.74 26.16 -11.08
CA ILE A 774 -2.71 26.21 -9.61
C ILE A 774 -3.32 24.94 -9.05
N GLU A 775 -2.64 24.35 -8.07
CA GLU A 775 -3.16 23.23 -7.27
C GLU A 775 -3.02 23.56 -5.79
N GLY A 776 -4.05 23.31 -5.02
CA GLY A 776 -4.05 23.52 -3.59
C GLY A 776 -4.75 22.40 -2.86
N ASN A 777 -4.29 22.13 -1.65
CA ASN A 777 -4.91 21.17 -0.75
C ASN A 777 -4.90 21.72 0.67
N THR A 778 -6.09 21.88 1.25
CA THR A 778 -6.27 22.21 2.66
C THR A 778 -6.68 20.96 3.40
N SER A 779 -6.01 20.63 4.49
CA SER A 779 -6.39 19.50 5.36
C SER A 779 -6.52 19.97 6.80
N TYR A 780 -7.52 19.44 7.48
CA TYR A 780 -7.77 19.66 8.89
C TYR A 780 -7.94 18.32 9.58
N SER A 781 -7.13 18.10 10.62
CA SER A 781 -7.20 16.93 11.49
C SER A 781 -7.56 17.39 12.91
N TYR A 782 -8.51 16.70 13.51
CA TYR A 782 -8.89 16.89 14.90
C TYR A 782 -8.81 15.56 15.63
N LEU A 783 -8.10 15.52 16.74
CA LEU A 783 -8.01 14.38 17.64
C LEU A 783 -8.51 14.79 19.01
N HIS A 784 -9.52 14.08 19.51
CA HIS A 784 -9.95 14.09 20.90
C HIS A 784 -9.48 12.79 21.57
N ASN A 785 -8.41 12.90 22.34
CA ASN A 785 -7.80 11.75 23.02
C ASN A 785 -8.10 11.80 24.52
N VAL A 786 -8.70 10.73 25.01
CA VAL A 786 -8.95 10.49 26.43
C VAL A 786 -8.08 9.32 26.86
N ASP A 787 -7.31 9.52 27.92
CA ASP A 787 -6.39 8.55 28.46
C ASP A 787 -6.50 8.52 30.00
N MET A 788 -5.82 7.59 30.66
CA MET A 788 -5.74 7.52 32.13
C MET A 788 -4.32 7.78 32.59
N LYS A 789 -4.22 8.58 33.65
CA LYS A 789 -2.95 8.94 34.25
C LYS A 789 -3.12 9.12 35.76
N ASP A 790 -2.26 8.50 36.55
CA ASP A 790 -2.34 8.51 38.01
C ASP A 790 -3.76 8.25 38.53
N ASN A 791 -4.47 7.26 37.91
CA ASN A 791 -5.86 6.88 38.13
C ASN A 791 -6.91 8.00 37.85
N SER A 792 -6.53 9.05 37.14
CA SER A 792 -7.41 10.11 36.69
C SER A 792 -7.50 10.22 35.19
N THR A 793 -8.62 10.71 34.66
CA THR A 793 -8.81 10.89 33.21
C THR A 793 -8.07 12.13 32.74
N SER A 794 -7.24 11.95 31.71
CA SER A 794 -6.54 13.02 31.00
C SER A 794 -7.12 13.19 29.60
N THR A 795 -7.46 14.44 29.24
CA THR A 795 -8.02 14.71 27.90
C THR A 795 -7.15 15.72 27.16
N VAL A 796 -6.79 15.34 25.92
CA VAL A 796 -6.06 16.20 24.99
C VAL A 796 -6.88 16.42 23.73
N LYS A 797 -6.96 17.67 23.30
CA LYS A 797 -7.53 18.09 22.01
C LYS A 797 -6.41 18.59 21.12
N GLN A 798 -6.20 17.91 20.00
CA GLN A 798 -5.20 18.31 19.03
C GLN A 798 -5.86 18.77 17.74
N HIS A 799 -5.41 19.89 17.22
CA HIS A 799 -5.82 20.47 15.95
C HIS A 799 -4.61 20.56 15.04
N VAL A 800 -4.70 20.07 13.81
CA VAL A 800 -3.68 20.25 12.78
C VAL A 800 -4.35 20.83 11.56
N LEU A 801 -3.96 22.04 11.17
CA LEU A 801 -4.41 22.67 9.93
C LEU A 801 -3.23 22.77 8.98
N SER A 802 -3.32 22.13 7.84
CA SER A 802 -2.27 22.17 6.81
C SER A 802 -2.82 22.75 5.52
N GLN A 803 -2.06 23.64 4.92
CA GLN A 803 -2.32 24.23 3.59
C GLN A 803 -1.12 23.99 2.70
N ASN A 804 -1.35 23.34 1.56
CA ASN A 804 -0.37 23.18 0.48
C ASN A 804 -0.86 23.97 -0.74
N ILE A 805 0.03 24.72 -1.38
CA ILE A 805 -0.24 25.44 -2.63
C ILE A 805 0.92 25.19 -3.58
N GLN A 806 0.59 24.89 -4.82
CA GLN A 806 1.52 24.72 -5.91
C GLN A 806 1.07 25.54 -7.10
N LEU A 807 1.97 26.34 -7.67
CA LEU A 807 1.78 27.10 -8.91
C LEU A 807 2.77 26.57 -9.94
N GLU A 808 2.27 25.96 -11.01
CA GLU A 808 3.07 25.35 -12.06
C GLU A 808 2.93 26.14 -13.36
N TYR A 809 4.05 26.63 -13.89
CA TYR A 809 4.13 27.26 -15.21
C TYR A 809 4.93 26.38 -16.16
N LYS A 810 4.29 25.96 -17.26
CA LYS A 810 4.86 25.11 -18.32
C LYS A 810 5.13 25.94 -19.58
N HIS A 811 6.37 26.01 -19.98
CA HIS A 811 6.82 26.54 -21.27
C HIS A 811 7.45 25.40 -22.09
N ALA A 812 7.58 25.56 -23.41
CA ALA A 812 8.17 24.53 -24.25
C ALA A 812 9.56 24.04 -23.81
N GLN A 813 10.36 24.95 -23.22
CA GLN A 813 11.74 24.67 -22.81
C GLN A 813 11.91 24.47 -21.30
N PHE A 814 10.96 24.90 -20.46
CA PHE A 814 11.09 24.76 -19.01
C PHE A 814 9.74 24.63 -18.30
N THR A 815 9.78 24.03 -17.13
CA THR A 815 8.66 23.99 -16.17
C THR A 815 9.16 24.61 -14.87
N LEU A 816 8.48 25.64 -14.40
CA LEU A 816 8.72 26.27 -13.11
C LEU A 816 7.56 25.97 -12.18
N THR A 817 7.86 25.43 -11.01
CA THR A 817 6.89 25.14 -9.98
C THR A 817 7.24 25.91 -8.71
N LEU A 818 6.37 26.78 -8.27
CA LEU A 818 6.45 27.42 -6.97
C LEU A 818 5.62 26.62 -5.96
N LEU A 819 6.17 26.39 -4.79
CA LEU A 819 5.62 25.54 -3.75
C LEU A 819 5.51 26.32 -2.44
N GLY A 820 4.42 26.13 -1.72
CA GLY A 820 4.24 26.64 -0.38
C GLY A 820 3.43 25.64 0.46
N ASN A 821 3.90 25.36 1.67
CA ASN A 821 3.21 24.52 2.64
C ASN A 821 3.28 25.19 4.01
N VAL A 822 2.15 25.20 4.73
CA VAL A 822 2.04 25.63 6.14
C VAL A 822 1.27 24.57 6.90
N ALA A 823 1.78 24.15 8.03
CA ALA A 823 1.11 23.25 8.98
C ALA A 823 1.12 23.88 10.36
N TRP A 824 -0.04 24.25 10.85
CA TRP A 824 -0.25 24.71 12.21
C TRP A 824 -0.74 23.56 13.10
N HIS A 825 -0.10 23.42 14.26
CA HIS A 825 -0.39 22.42 15.29
C HIS A 825 -0.82 23.12 16.57
N GLY A 826 -2.06 22.91 16.99
CA GLY A 826 -2.57 23.41 18.25
C GLY A 826 -2.92 22.25 19.19
N VAL A 827 -2.37 22.23 20.41
CA VAL A 827 -2.66 21.23 21.43
C VAL A 827 -3.20 21.91 22.66
N ARG A 828 -4.34 21.41 23.16
CA ARG A 828 -5.03 21.91 24.37
C ARG A 828 -5.23 20.77 25.35
N GLN A 829 -4.79 21.00 26.58
CA GLN A 829 -4.95 20.10 27.71
C GLN A 829 -5.28 20.91 28.95
N ALA A 830 -6.17 20.42 29.80
CA ALA A 830 -6.71 21.19 30.96
C ALA A 830 -5.62 21.57 31.99
N SER A 831 -4.56 20.80 32.14
CA SER A 831 -3.52 20.95 33.16
C SER A 831 -2.16 21.47 32.63
N VAL A 832 -2.08 21.84 31.36
CA VAL A 832 -0.81 22.25 30.72
C VAL A 832 -1.03 23.47 29.85
N GLU A 833 -0.01 24.30 29.71
CA GLU A 833 -0.03 25.46 28.81
C GLU A 833 -0.34 25.04 27.37
N ASN A 834 -1.16 25.80 26.65
CA ASN A 834 -1.53 25.55 25.28
C ASN A 834 -0.28 25.59 24.37
N ILE A 835 -0.05 24.53 23.61
CA ILE A 835 1.07 24.45 22.67
C ILE A 835 0.58 24.84 21.28
N ASN A 836 1.25 25.81 20.67
CA ASN A 836 0.99 26.22 19.29
C ASN A 836 2.32 26.23 18.53
N SER A 837 2.47 25.36 17.54
CA SER A 837 3.64 25.34 16.66
C SER A 837 3.23 25.45 15.19
N THR A 838 4.10 25.98 14.39
CA THR A 838 3.88 26.15 12.94
C THR A 838 5.13 25.72 12.20
N ASP A 839 4.96 24.73 11.31
CA ASP A 839 5.95 24.32 10.34
C ASP A 839 5.55 24.87 8.97
N PHE A 840 6.44 25.53 8.28
CA PHE A 840 6.18 26.01 6.93
C PHE A 840 7.39 25.87 6.04
N ASN A 841 7.14 25.59 4.78
CA ASN A 841 8.17 25.57 3.76
C ASN A 841 7.67 26.25 2.51
N TYR A 842 8.59 26.88 1.78
CA TYR A 842 8.33 27.49 0.49
C TYR A 842 9.57 27.41 -0.39
N GLY A 843 9.36 27.39 -1.70
CA GLY A 843 10.46 27.24 -2.62
C GLY A 843 10.06 27.17 -4.06
N ALA A 844 11.05 26.86 -4.90
CA ALA A 844 10.90 26.76 -6.33
C ALA A 844 11.58 25.49 -6.85
N HIS A 845 10.91 24.82 -7.76
CA HIS A 845 11.45 23.72 -8.55
C HIS A 845 11.47 24.13 -10.03
N LEU A 846 12.63 24.06 -10.66
CA LEU A 846 12.83 24.38 -12.06
C LEU A 846 13.35 23.14 -12.80
N GLN A 847 12.67 22.77 -13.89
CA GLN A 847 13.16 21.82 -14.88
C GLN A 847 13.31 22.55 -16.20
N ALA A 848 14.47 22.47 -16.85
CA ALA A 848 14.74 23.16 -18.10
C ALA A 848 15.48 22.26 -19.10
N ASN A 849 15.03 22.32 -20.35
CA ASN A 849 15.72 21.74 -21.49
C ASN A 849 16.64 22.81 -22.08
N LEU A 850 17.93 22.66 -21.90
CA LEU A 850 18.95 23.60 -22.40
C LEU A 850 19.42 23.17 -23.80
N PRO A 851 20.08 24.06 -24.54
CA PRO A 851 20.70 23.71 -25.81
C PRO A 851 21.64 22.51 -25.70
N GLN A 852 21.92 21.83 -26.81
CA GLN A 852 22.82 20.65 -26.89
C GLN A 852 22.38 19.45 -26.05
N MET A 853 21.06 19.23 -25.83
CA MET A 853 20.48 18.11 -25.08
C MET A 853 20.88 18.05 -23.59
N PHE A 854 21.17 19.20 -23.00
CA PHE A 854 21.28 19.28 -21.55
C PHE A 854 19.91 19.45 -20.90
N HIS A 855 19.70 18.74 -19.80
CA HIS A 855 18.54 18.91 -18.93
C HIS A 855 19.01 19.38 -17.56
N LEU A 856 18.39 20.42 -17.04
CA LEU A 856 18.63 20.95 -15.71
C LEU A 856 17.39 20.72 -14.84
N SER A 857 17.57 20.20 -13.66
CA SER A 857 16.54 20.13 -12.61
C SER A 857 17.13 20.69 -11.32
N THR A 858 16.47 21.67 -10.71
CA THR A 858 16.93 22.26 -9.44
C THR A 858 15.75 22.54 -8.52
N ASP A 859 15.93 22.27 -7.23
CA ASP A 859 14.95 22.48 -6.18
C ASP A 859 15.59 23.29 -5.04
N LEU A 860 15.01 24.43 -4.74
CA LEU A 860 15.44 25.31 -3.66
C LEU A 860 14.28 25.53 -2.72
N ARG A 861 14.41 25.12 -1.44
CA ARG A 861 13.34 25.21 -0.44
C ARG A 861 13.85 25.69 0.90
N MET A 862 13.15 26.66 1.45
CA MET A 862 13.28 27.08 2.83
C MET A 862 12.32 26.26 3.70
N TYR A 863 12.84 25.62 4.73
CA TYR A 863 12.09 24.92 5.78
C TYR A 863 12.22 25.70 7.07
N SER A 864 11.11 26.13 7.62
CA SER A 864 11.05 26.96 8.83
C SER A 864 10.14 26.36 9.88
N ARG A 865 10.52 26.44 11.13
CA ARG A 865 9.77 25.98 12.30
C ARG A 865 9.69 27.06 13.35
N ARG A 866 8.49 27.22 13.94
CA ARG A 866 8.21 28.26 14.93
C ARG A 866 7.30 27.70 16.03
N GLY A 867 7.41 28.31 17.23
CA GLY A 867 6.53 27.99 18.35
C GLY A 867 6.88 26.71 19.09
N TYR A 868 8.10 26.20 18.93
CA TYR A 868 8.58 25.05 19.69
C TYR A 868 9.18 25.50 21.03
N ASN A 869 9.00 24.72 22.09
CA ASN A 869 9.50 25.04 23.42
C ASN A 869 11.03 24.96 23.48
N ASP A 870 11.64 23.99 22.81
CA ASP A 870 13.08 24.00 22.59
C ASP A 870 13.40 25.00 21.46
N LYS A 871 14.13 26.06 21.82
CA LYS A 871 14.58 27.07 20.84
C LYS A 871 15.47 26.50 19.75
N ALA A 872 16.18 25.40 20.01
CA ALA A 872 16.99 24.71 19.00
C ALA A 872 16.13 24.07 17.90
N MET A 873 14.85 23.87 18.15
CA MET A 873 13.88 23.35 17.19
C MET A 873 13.27 24.44 16.28
N CYS A 874 13.40 25.72 16.67
CA CYS A 874 12.97 26.86 15.85
C CYS A 874 14.07 27.15 14.83
N THR A 875 14.05 26.44 13.70
CA THR A 875 15.11 26.46 12.69
C THR A 875 14.63 27.07 11.37
N ASP A 876 15.59 27.55 10.61
CA ASP A 876 15.47 27.97 9.21
C ASP A 876 16.54 27.22 8.41
N ASN A 877 16.12 26.28 7.57
CA ASN A 877 17.01 25.45 6.78
C ASN A 877 16.73 25.66 5.29
N LEU A 878 17.67 26.21 4.56
CA LEU A 878 17.59 26.38 3.13
C LEU A 878 18.22 25.15 2.44
N LEU A 879 17.38 24.30 1.90
CA LEU A 879 17.78 23.09 1.18
C LEU A 879 17.90 23.42 -0.31
N TRP A 880 19.06 23.16 -0.89
CA TRP A 880 19.28 23.32 -2.32
C TRP A 880 19.82 22.04 -2.93
N ASN A 881 19.04 21.47 -3.87
CA ASN A 881 19.41 20.31 -4.66
C ASN A 881 19.45 20.68 -6.14
N ALA A 882 20.36 20.08 -6.90
CA ALA A 882 20.48 20.32 -8.33
C ALA A 882 20.90 19.06 -9.07
N GLN A 883 20.45 18.94 -10.31
CA GLN A 883 20.86 17.88 -11.23
C GLN A 883 21.03 18.50 -12.63
N ILE A 884 22.10 18.12 -13.29
CA ILE A 884 22.29 18.38 -14.71
C ILE A 884 22.63 17.08 -15.41
N ASP A 885 21.98 16.82 -16.52
CA ASP A 885 22.23 15.60 -17.29
C ASP A 885 22.29 15.88 -18.80
N ARG A 886 22.98 15.00 -19.51
CA ARG A 886 23.09 15.02 -20.96
C ARG A 886 23.14 13.61 -21.53
N THR A 887 22.43 13.41 -22.64
CA THR A 887 22.46 12.17 -23.43
C THR A 887 23.46 12.26 -24.58
N PHE A 888 24.11 11.11 -24.86
CA PHE A 888 25.09 10.95 -25.94
C PHE A 888 24.76 9.69 -26.74
N PHE A 889 25.35 9.56 -27.93
CA PHE A 889 25.27 8.34 -28.77
C PHE A 889 23.82 7.91 -29.03
N LYS A 890 22.95 8.79 -29.51
CA LYS A 890 21.52 8.53 -29.75
C LYS A 890 20.80 8.03 -28.51
N GLU A 891 21.04 8.67 -27.38
CA GLU A 891 20.48 8.39 -26.05
C GLU A 891 20.90 7.04 -25.41
N HIS A 892 21.90 6.36 -25.98
CA HIS A 892 22.43 5.16 -25.35
C HIS A 892 23.28 5.43 -24.12
N LEU A 893 23.94 6.59 -24.05
CA LEU A 893 24.75 6.98 -22.91
C LEU A 893 24.14 8.23 -22.27
N LEU A 894 23.82 8.16 -20.96
CA LEU A 894 23.34 9.27 -20.15
C LEU A 894 24.40 9.57 -19.09
N VAL A 895 24.83 10.82 -19.04
CA VAL A 895 25.75 11.33 -17.99
C VAL A 895 24.96 12.30 -17.11
N VAL A 896 24.96 12.09 -15.81
CA VAL A 896 24.19 12.86 -14.82
C VAL A 896 25.11 13.34 -13.72
N CYS A 897 25.11 14.62 -13.43
CA CYS A 897 25.72 15.19 -12.24
C CYS A 897 24.60 15.60 -11.27
N LYS A 898 24.60 15.02 -10.06
CA LYS A 898 23.63 15.30 -8.99
C LYS A 898 24.32 15.94 -7.81
N ALA A 899 23.69 16.94 -7.24
CA ALA A 899 24.13 17.59 -6.02
C ALA A 899 22.96 17.57 -5.02
N PHE A 900 23.22 17.03 -3.84
CA PHE A 900 22.26 16.91 -2.75
C PHE A 900 22.69 17.79 -1.60
N ASP A 901 21.78 18.63 -1.09
CA ASP A 901 21.98 19.56 0.02
C ASP A 901 23.27 20.39 -0.09
N LEU A 902 23.38 21.17 -1.19
CA LEU A 902 24.56 22.00 -1.49
C LEU A 902 24.92 22.99 -0.38
N LEU A 903 23.95 23.35 0.46
CA LEU A 903 24.13 24.31 1.55
C LEU A 903 24.40 23.66 2.92
N HIS A 904 24.44 22.33 3.00
CA HIS A 904 24.65 21.56 4.23
C HIS A 904 23.68 21.89 5.37
N GLN A 905 22.39 22.06 5.03
CA GLN A 905 21.37 22.50 6.00
C GLN A 905 20.23 21.50 6.21
N ILE A 906 20.37 20.26 5.77
CA ILE A 906 19.34 19.23 5.97
C ILE A 906 19.12 18.97 7.46
N SER A 907 17.87 18.86 7.88
CA SER A 907 17.47 18.52 9.25
C SER A 907 16.42 17.43 9.24
N SER A 908 16.56 16.41 10.08
CA SER A 908 15.65 15.27 10.25
C SER A 908 14.94 15.29 11.59
N THR A 909 14.46 16.45 12.02
CA THR A 909 13.77 16.59 13.30
C THR A 909 12.28 16.29 13.16
N HIS A 910 11.75 15.50 14.11
CA HIS A 910 10.34 15.10 14.19
C HIS A 910 9.78 15.40 15.58
N VAL A 911 8.50 15.80 15.68
CA VAL A 911 7.81 16.09 16.94
C VAL A 911 6.50 15.31 17.02
N THR A 912 6.27 14.67 18.17
CA THR A 912 5.00 14.07 18.52
C THR A 912 4.49 14.63 19.84
N ILE A 913 3.16 14.84 19.93
CA ILE A 913 2.50 15.32 21.14
C ILE A 913 1.25 14.47 21.37
N ASN A 914 1.07 14.01 22.60
CA ASN A 914 -0.11 13.26 23.04
C ASN A 914 -0.49 13.62 24.50
N SER A 915 -1.44 12.90 25.09
CA SER A 915 -1.88 13.11 26.47
C SER A 915 -0.79 12.86 27.52
N GLN A 916 0.20 12.03 27.19
CA GLN A 916 1.28 11.67 28.12
C GLN A 916 2.40 12.70 28.10
N GLY A 917 2.61 13.39 26.98
CA GLY A 917 3.69 14.35 26.85
C GLY A 917 4.00 14.78 25.43
N ARG A 918 5.13 15.41 25.30
CA ARG A 918 5.74 15.88 24.05
C ARG A 918 7.09 15.20 23.85
N THR A 919 7.36 14.75 22.64
CA THR A 919 8.61 14.12 22.25
C THR A 919 9.18 14.81 21.01
N GLU A 920 10.41 15.25 21.09
CA GLU A 920 11.17 15.84 20.01
C GLU A 920 12.33 14.90 19.67
N THR A 921 12.41 14.46 18.43
CA THR A 921 13.40 13.49 17.96
C THR A 921 14.20 14.06 16.81
N TRP A 922 15.51 14.00 16.89
CA TRP A 922 16.42 14.23 15.79
C TRP A 922 17.07 12.87 15.39
N GLN A 923 17.21 12.63 14.09
CA GLN A 923 17.85 11.44 13.56
C GLN A 923 19.00 11.81 12.61
N LEU A 924 19.99 10.92 12.50
CA LEU A 924 21.08 11.04 11.53
C LEU A 924 20.49 11.06 10.12
N SER A 925 20.96 12.00 9.28
CA SER A 925 20.66 12.04 7.86
C SER A 925 21.93 11.94 7.03
N LEU A 926 21.79 11.62 5.75
CA LEU A 926 22.93 11.62 4.83
C LEU A 926 23.55 13.02 4.78
N PRO A 927 24.89 13.14 4.81
CA PRO A 927 25.56 14.41 4.55
C PRO A 927 25.36 14.83 3.10
N SER A 928 25.60 16.10 2.83
CA SER A 928 25.58 16.62 1.47
C SER A 928 26.60 15.92 0.58
N TYR A 929 26.28 15.76 -0.68
CA TYR A 929 27.22 15.18 -1.67
C TYR A 929 26.96 15.69 -3.09
N ILE A 930 28.01 15.63 -3.89
CA ILE A 930 27.95 15.78 -5.34
C ILE A 930 28.37 14.46 -5.96
N MET A 931 27.63 13.97 -6.95
CA MET A 931 27.83 12.67 -7.55
C MET A 931 27.72 12.72 -9.06
N LEU A 932 28.66 12.08 -9.74
CA LEU A 932 28.62 11.88 -11.18
C LEU A 932 28.15 10.45 -11.48
N HIS A 933 27.12 10.31 -12.31
CA HIS A 933 26.57 9.05 -12.76
C HIS A 933 26.78 8.90 -14.26
N VAL A 934 27.05 7.69 -14.67
CA VAL A 934 27.11 7.30 -16.09
C VAL A 934 26.18 6.08 -16.26
N GLN A 935 25.17 6.24 -17.11
CA GLN A 935 24.23 5.16 -17.43
C GLN A 935 24.35 4.80 -18.91
N TYR A 936 24.58 3.52 -19.17
CA TYR A 936 24.55 2.97 -20.53
C TYR A 936 23.26 2.16 -20.73
N ARG A 937 22.52 2.48 -21.80
CA ARG A 937 21.28 1.83 -22.20
C ARG A 937 21.51 0.96 -23.42
N PHE A 938 21.12 -0.30 -23.36
CA PHE A 938 21.22 -1.23 -24.47
C PHE A 938 19.86 -1.80 -24.83
N ASN A 939 19.64 -1.98 -26.12
CA ASN A 939 18.47 -2.68 -26.65
C ASN A 939 18.93 -3.55 -27.81
N HIS A 940 18.47 -4.77 -27.86
CA HIS A 940 18.74 -5.70 -28.94
C HIS A 940 17.47 -6.45 -29.32
N ASN A 941 17.09 -6.32 -30.59
CA ASN A 941 15.97 -7.07 -31.15
C ASN A 941 16.54 -8.05 -32.14
N PRO A 942 16.34 -9.37 -31.96
CA PRO A 942 16.80 -10.34 -32.92
C PRO A 942 16.12 -10.06 -34.26
N LYS A 943 16.92 -9.72 -35.29
CA LYS A 943 16.40 -9.58 -36.65
C LYS A 943 15.80 -10.93 -37.04
N LYS A 944 14.53 -10.97 -37.47
CA LYS A 944 13.98 -12.15 -38.12
C LYS A 944 14.94 -12.52 -39.27
N LYS A 945 15.48 -13.73 -39.27
CA LYS A 945 16.08 -14.28 -40.49
C LYS A 945 15.00 -14.21 -41.55
N LYS A 946 15.27 -13.48 -42.65
CA LYS A 946 14.44 -13.47 -43.85
C LYS A 946 14.24 -14.88 -44.38
#